data_47c07174a4a54112833848538bd97014
#
_entry.id   47c07174a4a54112833848538bd97014
#
_cell.length_a   1.000
_cell.length_b   1.000
_cell.length_c   1.000
_cell.angle_alpha   90.00
_cell.angle_beta   90.00
_cell.angle_gamma   90.00
#
_symmetry.space_group_name_H-M   'P 1'
#
loop_
_entity.id
_entity.type
_entity.pdbx_description
1 polymer ?
#
loop_
_entity_poly.entity_id
_entity_poly.type
_entity_poly.pdbx_seq_one_letter_code
_entity_poly.pdbx_strand_id
1 'polypeptide(L)'
;MYKRQDPKNNHLYIWYDNTNHHPYCLTDIPKDEVERNKAITGHPSYLGTEEVVKFDLLNERSITMTKILARDPLAIGGTRDAIREKLKNRAWEAHIPYRKSYIMDRNLIPGAFYIVKDGSLLPVSLKTTEQKYMDILPYFEKEYKESIDLLNSFIELFFTEIPNLTRVAMDIEVLSPALDIVPDPNKAEHPVIAVSFSAKNGPKEIHVLRRSDIPEGDMSLPSDVTVFYYDDEKELIKTVFERIKNTTILVTFNGDNFDLKYLYNRAIALGFPYSEIPITKGKDVMNLKFGVHIDLYPFFHNRSINVYAFSMAYKEASLDAISKAILGKGKVELDKEIFELDLKTLAYYCYMDSEITYELTSYNDDLVMKMIILIMRISKMTIIDVTRQNISAWIRNMIYYEHRRNGYLIPRPEDILREKGQTSTKAIIKGKKYMGAIVVSPKAGIHFNVVVVDFASLYPSLIKRWNLSYETIRCHHPECRNNRIPKTDHWVCTKRKGLTSVIVGLLRDLRIKWFKPKSKDKSIPENQRSTFKVIGQVLKVFINATYGVFGSEHFPLYCPPLAESTAALGRYSIEETYKKAEEMGMIPLYGDTDSLFILNPTRAQIDDLIKWSTEYLGIDLEVDKVYKWVALSSRKKNYLGLLQDGSIDVKGLL
;
A
#
# COMPACT_ATOMS: atom_id res chain seq x y z
N MET A 1 7.07 -22.37 -3.76
CA MET A 1 7.42 -22.06 -5.18
C MET A 1 7.80 -20.59 -5.30
N TYR A 2 8.95 -20.30 -5.88
CA TYR A 2 9.42 -18.95 -6.18
C TYR A 2 9.28 -18.68 -7.67
N LYS A 3 8.91 -17.45 -8.00
CA LYS A 3 8.91 -16.94 -9.37
C LYS A 3 9.76 -15.68 -9.42
N ARG A 4 10.78 -15.66 -10.28
CA ARG A 4 11.73 -14.56 -10.40
C ARG A 4 12.04 -14.26 -11.87
N GLN A 5 11.98 -12.99 -12.23
CA GLN A 5 12.48 -12.52 -13.52
C GLN A 5 13.96 -12.16 -13.37
N ASP A 6 14.79 -12.69 -14.27
CA ASP A 6 16.20 -12.30 -14.37
C ASP A 6 16.29 -10.94 -15.08
N PRO A 7 16.85 -9.89 -14.44
CA PRO A 7 16.93 -8.57 -15.06
C PRO A 7 17.86 -8.49 -16.28
N LYS A 8 18.74 -9.51 -16.50
CA LYS A 8 19.65 -9.52 -17.63
C LYS A 8 19.03 -10.09 -18.91
N ASN A 9 18.20 -11.10 -18.79
CA ASN A 9 17.62 -11.81 -19.93
C ASN A 9 16.09 -11.85 -19.93
N ASN A 10 15.44 -11.21 -18.93
CA ASN A 10 13.99 -11.18 -18.74
C ASN A 10 13.33 -12.56 -18.59
N HIS A 11 14.13 -13.61 -18.35
CA HIS A 11 13.62 -14.95 -18.18
C HIS A 11 13.01 -15.15 -16.80
N LEU A 12 11.88 -15.90 -16.74
CA LEU A 12 11.23 -16.26 -15.47
C LEU A 12 11.76 -17.60 -14.97
N TYR A 13 12.43 -17.59 -13.83
CA TYR A 13 12.86 -18.79 -13.14
C TYR A 13 11.86 -19.19 -12.07
N ILE A 14 11.55 -20.47 -12.00
CA ILE A 14 10.64 -21.05 -11.02
C ILE A 14 11.36 -22.19 -10.31
N TRP A 15 11.37 -22.15 -8.98
CA TRP A 15 11.92 -23.26 -8.18
C TRP A 15 11.15 -23.45 -6.88
N TYR A 16 11.32 -24.60 -6.26
CA TYR A 16 10.74 -24.94 -4.98
C TYR A 16 11.80 -24.84 -3.90
N ASP A 17 11.41 -24.26 -2.76
CA ASP A 17 12.25 -24.23 -1.57
C ASP A 17 12.30 -25.63 -0.92
N ASN A 18 13.50 -26.09 -0.56
CA ASN A 18 13.76 -27.36 0.12
C ASN A 18 14.37 -27.15 1.51
N THR A 19 14.24 -25.98 2.10
CA THR A 19 14.83 -25.61 3.38
C THR A 19 14.05 -26.11 4.61
N ASN A 20 13.05 -26.97 4.43
CA ASN A 20 12.21 -27.55 5.48
C ASN A 20 11.50 -26.51 6.38
N HIS A 21 11.12 -25.36 5.81
CA HIS A 21 10.30 -24.40 6.53
C HIS A 21 8.86 -24.90 6.61
N HIS A 22 8.33 -25.03 7.82
CA HIS A 22 6.97 -25.49 8.07
C HIS A 22 6.04 -24.37 8.54
N PRO A 23 4.75 -24.41 8.20
CA PRO A 23 3.74 -23.57 8.82
C PRO A 23 3.62 -23.88 10.32
N TYR A 24 3.34 -22.83 11.10
CA TYR A 24 3.22 -22.97 12.55
C TYR A 24 2.30 -21.93 13.18
N CYS A 25 1.92 -22.18 14.43
CA CYS A 25 1.38 -21.19 15.37
C CYS A 25 2.11 -21.31 16.71
N LEU A 26 1.93 -20.28 17.55
CA LEU A 26 2.47 -20.26 18.91
C LEU A 26 1.35 -20.44 19.93
N THR A 27 1.68 -21.05 21.06
CA THR A 27 0.79 -21.14 22.23
C THR A 27 1.59 -20.96 23.51
N ASP A 28 0.95 -20.45 24.56
CA ASP A 28 1.49 -20.34 25.92
C ASP A 28 1.27 -21.63 26.75
N ILE A 29 0.70 -22.68 26.14
CA ILE A 29 0.55 -23.99 26.74
C ILE A 29 1.94 -24.66 26.76
N PRO A 30 2.40 -25.22 27.91
CA PRO A 30 3.67 -25.92 27.98
C PRO A 30 3.78 -27.03 26.94
N LYS A 31 4.99 -27.25 26.42
CA LYS A 31 5.25 -28.21 25.35
C LYS A 31 4.77 -29.63 25.71
N ASP A 32 5.05 -30.10 26.91
CA ASP A 32 4.65 -31.44 27.37
C ASP A 32 3.12 -31.61 27.47
N GLU A 33 2.40 -30.53 27.77
CA GLU A 33 0.93 -30.53 27.80
C GLU A 33 0.36 -30.57 26.37
N VAL A 34 0.95 -29.82 25.43
CA VAL A 34 0.59 -29.87 24.02
C VAL A 34 0.81 -31.26 23.43
N GLU A 35 1.94 -31.89 23.74
CA GLU A 35 2.30 -33.23 23.26
C GLU A 35 1.40 -34.34 23.82
N ARG A 36 0.83 -34.17 25.02
CA ARG A 36 -0.20 -35.07 25.57
C ARG A 36 -1.59 -34.86 24.99
N ASN A 37 -1.83 -33.72 24.36
CA ASN A 37 -3.15 -33.38 23.83
C ASN A 37 -3.40 -34.08 22.49
N LYS A 38 -4.14 -35.19 22.51
CA LYS A 38 -4.47 -36.02 21.34
C LYS A 38 -5.29 -35.27 20.31
N ALA A 39 -6.04 -34.22 20.67
CA ALA A 39 -6.76 -33.39 19.70
C ALA A 39 -5.81 -32.58 18.80
N ILE A 40 -4.62 -32.27 19.26
CA ILE A 40 -3.56 -31.57 18.51
C ILE A 40 -2.64 -32.58 17.83
N THR A 41 -2.05 -33.49 18.60
CA THR A 41 -1.05 -34.47 18.12
C THR A 41 -1.64 -35.50 17.16
N GLY A 42 -2.93 -35.80 17.29
CA GLY A 42 -3.67 -36.68 16.37
C GLY A 42 -4.08 -36.00 15.05
N HIS A 43 -3.81 -34.71 14.86
CA HIS A 43 -4.12 -34.04 13.60
C HIS A 43 -3.21 -34.56 12.47
N PRO A 44 -3.75 -34.99 11.29
CA PRO A 44 -2.95 -35.62 10.22
C PRO A 44 -1.74 -34.84 9.75
N SER A 45 -1.81 -33.50 9.84
CA SER A 45 -0.72 -32.60 9.44
C SER A 45 0.19 -32.19 10.60
N TYR A 46 0.00 -32.67 11.82
CA TYR A 46 0.91 -32.36 12.94
C TYR A 46 2.30 -32.94 12.69
N LEU A 47 3.35 -32.13 12.92
CA LEU A 47 4.74 -32.54 12.75
C LEU A 47 5.50 -32.61 14.04
N GLY A 48 5.18 -31.75 15.01
CA GLY A 48 5.91 -31.68 16.26
C GLY A 48 5.80 -30.33 16.94
N THR A 49 6.52 -30.16 18.01
CA THR A 49 6.57 -28.93 18.81
C THR A 49 8.02 -28.53 19.10
N GLU A 50 8.24 -27.21 19.19
CA GLU A 50 9.50 -26.58 19.57
C GLU A 50 9.24 -25.55 20.67
N GLU A 51 10.15 -25.38 21.64
CA GLU A 51 10.12 -24.24 22.55
C GLU A 51 10.84 -23.04 21.89
N VAL A 52 10.22 -21.87 21.98
CA VAL A 52 10.78 -20.63 21.48
C VAL A 52 10.62 -19.53 22.53
N VAL A 53 11.65 -18.72 22.72
CA VAL A 53 11.57 -17.55 23.59
C VAL A 53 11.17 -16.34 22.74
N LYS A 54 10.17 -15.60 23.20
CA LYS A 54 9.71 -14.36 22.62
C LYS A 54 9.70 -13.25 23.67
N PHE A 55 9.98 -12.01 23.25
CA PHE A 55 9.83 -10.88 24.13
C PHE A 55 8.44 -10.25 23.94
N ASP A 56 7.66 -10.22 25.02
CA ASP A 56 6.34 -9.60 25.05
C ASP A 56 6.48 -8.09 25.32
N LEU A 57 6.25 -7.28 24.28
CA LEU A 57 6.33 -5.83 24.37
C LEU A 57 5.25 -5.21 25.26
N LEU A 58 4.08 -5.85 25.42
CA LEU A 58 2.99 -5.34 26.28
C LEU A 58 3.35 -5.44 27.76
N ASN A 59 3.93 -6.56 28.17
CA ASN A 59 4.25 -6.89 29.55
C ASN A 59 5.75 -6.76 29.89
N GLU A 60 6.58 -6.38 28.93
CA GLU A 60 8.02 -6.12 29.07
C GLU A 60 8.80 -7.29 29.67
N ARG A 61 8.49 -8.50 29.20
CA ARG A 61 9.12 -9.74 29.70
C ARG A 61 9.37 -10.73 28.59
N SER A 62 10.41 -11.54 28.78
CA SER A 62 10.62 -12.75 27.97
C SER A 62 9.63 -13.83 28.40
N ILE A 63 9.05 -14.52 27.43
CA ILE A 63 8.12 -15.63 27.64
C ILE A 63 8.54 -16.82 26.78
N THR A 64 8.45 -18.01 27.35
CA THR A 64 8.61 -19.24 26.58
C THR A 64 7.27 -19.63 25.97
N MET A 65 7.26 -19.85 24.67
CA MET A 65 6.09 -20.27 23.91
C MET A 65 6.35 -21.64 23.28
N THR A 66 5.31 -22.44 23.16
CA THR A 66 5.35 -23.68 22.37
C THR A 66 4.98 -23.36 20.92
N LYS A 67 5.89 -23.62 19.99
CA LYS A 67 5.68 -23.51 18.55
C LYS A 67 5.20 -24.85 18.02
N ILE A 68 4.01 -24.90 17.44
CA ILE A 68 3.38 -26.11 16.91
C ILE A 68 3.54 -26.11 15.40
N LEU A 69 4.22 -27.11 14.86
CA LEU A 69 4.55 -27.27 13.44
C LEU A 69 3.52 -28.15 12.73
N ALA A 70 3.20 -27.79 11.49
CA ALA A 70 2.32 -28.58 10.63
C ALA A 70 2.90 -28.74 9.22
N ARG A 71 2.46 -29.79 8.48
CA ARG A 71 2.84 -30.01 7.08
C ARG A 71 2.10 -29.07 6.13
N ASP A 72 0.82 -28.80 6.43
CA ASP A 72 -0.07 -28.02 5.58
C ASP A 72 -0.43 -26.69 6.26
N PRO A 73 -0.27 -25.55 5.59
CA PRO A 73 -0.72 -24.26 6.09
C PRO A 73 -2.19 -24.21 6.54
N LEU A 74 -3.07 -24.93 5.86
CA LEU A 74 -4.50 -24.98 6.20
C LEU A 74 -4.74 -25.64 7.55
N ALA A 75 -3.87 -26.56 7.96
CA ALA A 75 -3.95 -27.20 9.27
C ALA A 75 -3.69 -26.25 10.44
N ILE A 76 -2.98 -25.16 10.22
CA ILE A 76 -2.76 -24.15 11.27
C ILE A 76 -4.02 -23.31 11.51
N GLY A 77 -4.69 -22.83 10.43
CA GLY A 77 -5.80 -21.91 10.61
C GLY A 77 -6.71 -21.73 9.39
N GLY A 78 -6.77 -22.70 8.49
CA GLY A 78 -7.52 -22.62 7.24
C GLY A 78 -8.83 -23.43 7.20
N THR A 79 -9.05 -24.33 8.15
CA THR A 79 -10.19 -25.24 8.20
C THR A 79 -10.88 -25.19 9.56
N ARG A 80 -12.09 -25.77 9.66
CA ARG A 80 -12.82 -25.89 10.94
C ARG A 80 -12.13 -26.82 11.95
N ASP A 81 -11.31 -27.75 11.47
CA ASP A 81 -10.55 -28.68 12.29
C ASP A 81 -9.09 -28.23 12.53
N ALA A 82 -8.74 -27.02 12.18
CA ALA A 82 -7.38 -26.50 12.33
C ALA A 82 -6.89 -26.54 13.77
N ILE A 83 -5.57 -26.67 13.92
CA ILE A 83 -4.87 -26.70 15.23
C ILE A 83 -5.22 -25.46 16.06
N ARG A 84 -5.31 -24.28 15.43
CA ARG A 84 -5.73 -23.05 16.08
C ARG A 84 -7.07 -23.19 16.83
N GLU A 85 -8.04 -23.88 16.23
CA GLU A 85 -9.38 -24.05 16.82
C GLU A 85 -9.32 -24.96 18.06
N LYS A 86 -8.37 -25.93 18.10
CA LYS A 86 -8.13 -26.78 19.29
C LYS A 86 -7.48 -26.01 20.43
N LEU A 87 -6.69 -24.97 20.11
CA LEU A 87 -6.04 -24.09 21.10
C LEU A 87 -7.00 -23.02 21.64
N LYS A 88 -8.18 -22.87 21.05
CA LYS A 88 -9.14 -21.82 21.40
C LYS A 88 -8.48 -20.43 21.37
N ASN A 89 -8.63 -19.67 22.46
CA ASN A 89 -8.06 -18.33 22.57
C ASN A 89 -6.57 -18.31 22.98
N ARG A 90 -5.86 -19.44 22.91
CA ARG A 90 -4.43 -19.56 23.27
C ARG A 90 -3.55 -19.81 22.03
N ALA A 91 -3.94 -19.28 20.87
CA ALA A 91 -3.16 -19.34 19.64
C ALA A 91 -2.68 -17.95 19.23
N TRP A 92 -1.37 -17.75 19.12
CA TRP A 92 -0.73 -16.54 18.58
C TRP A 92 -0.19 -16.80 17.20
N GLU A 93 -0.14 -15.75 16.37
CA GLU A 93 0.44 -15.75 15.02
C GLU A 93 -0.22 -16.74 14.04
N ALA A 94 -1.28 -17.43 14.43
CA ALA A 94 -2.01 -18.43 13.66
C ALA A 94 -2.82 -17.86 12.47
N HIS A 95 -2.99 -16.55 12.40
CA HIS A 95 -3.70 -15.85 11.32
C HIS A 95 -2.76 -15.29 10.25
N ILE A 96 -1.46 -15.46 10.39
CA ILE A 96 -0.48 -15.01 9.41
C ILE A 96 -0.43 -16.02 8.26
N PRO A 97 -0.76 -15.64 7.01
CA PRO A 97 -0.67 -16.55 5.87
C PRO A 97 0.74 -17.12 5.72
N TYR A 98 0.86 -18.41 5.42
CA TYR A 98 2.14 -19.11 5.36
C TYR A 98 3.20 -18.38 4.50
N ARG A 99 2.83 -17.89 3.30
CA ARG A 99 3.76 -17.14 2.45
C ARG A 99 4.36 -15.90 3.12
N LYS A 100 3.57 -15.21 3.98
CA LYS A 100 4.05 -14.05 4.75
C LYS A 100 4.93 -14.48 5.90
N SER A 101 4.53 -15.54 6.62
CA SER A 101 5.33 -16.16 7.68
C SER A 101 6.70 -16.58 7.15
N TYR A 102 6.74 -17.25 5.99
CA TYR A 102 7.96 -17.65 5.31
C TYR A 102 8.88 -16.46 4.98
N ILE A 103 8.33 -15.39 4.40
CA ILE A 103 9.09 -14.17 4.08
C ILE A 103 9.72 -13.56 5.34
N MET A 104 8.94 -13.50 6.45
CA MET A 104 9.41 -12.94 7.72
C MET A 104 10.51 -13.80 8.35
N ASP A 105 10.31 -15.12 8.41
CA ASP A 105 11.25 -16.04 9.07
C ASP A 105 12.56 -16.20 8.28
N ARG A 106 12.52 -16.01 6.97
CA ARG A 106 13.70 -16.00 6.09
C ARG A 106 14.32 -14.63 5.90
N ASN A 107 13.81 -13.60 6.57
CA ASN A 107 14.25 -12.20 6.39
C ASN A 107 14.29 -11.76 4.94
N LEU A 108 13.34 -12.22 4.11
CA LEU A 108 13.30 -11.88 2.69
C LEU A 108 12.69 -10.50 2.46
N ILE A 109 13.20 -9.80 1.46
CA ILE A 109 12.69 -8.50 1.02
C ILE A 109 12.19 -8.65 -0.42
N PRO A 110 10.88 -8.83 -0.64
CA PRO A 110 10.33 -8.87 -1.99
C PRO A 110 10.66 -7.57 -2.75
N GLY A 111 11.06 -7.71 -4.02
CA GLY A 111 11.50 -6.57 -4.83
C GLY A 111 12.98 -6.19 -4.67
N ALA A 112 13.76 -6.93 -3.85
CA ALA A 112 15.22 -6.83 -3.79
C ALA A 112 15.89 -7.86 -4.72
N PHE A 113 17.22 -7.75 -4.88
CA PHE A 113 18.02 -8.68 -5.68
C PHE A 113 18.58 -9.80 -4.83
N TYR A 114 18.60 -11.01 -5.39
CA TYR A 114 19.12 -12.21 -4.76
C TYR A 114 19.92 -13.06 -5.74
N ILE A 115 20.93 -13.74 -5.22
CA ILE A 115 21.59 -14.85 -5.93
C ILE A 115 20.97 -16.14 -5.40
N VAL A 116 20.57 -17.03 -6.31
CA VAL A 116 20.17 -18.39 -5.95
C VAL A 116 21.40 -19.27 -5.93
N LYS A 117 21.74 -19.82 -4.76
CA LYS A 117 22.85 -20.77 -4.60
C LYS A 117 22.37 -21.93 -3.74
N ASP A 118 22.53 -23.15 -4.23
CA ASP A 118 22.20 -24.39 -3.54
C ASP A 118 20.75 -24.38 -2.95
N GLY A 119 19.78 -23.83 -3.73
CA GLY A 119 18.39 -23.69 -3.33
C GLY A 119 18.09 -22.55 -2.33
N SER A 120 19.10 -21.82 -1.87
CA SER A 120 18.98 -20.72 -0.94
C SER A 120 19.04 -19.37 -1.66
N LEU A 121 18.32 -18.38 -1.10
CA LEU A 121 18.34 -16.99 -1.58
C LEU A 121 19.35 -16.18 -0.75
N LEU A 122 20.42 -15.74 -1.41
CA LEU A 122 21.42 -14.88 -0.81
C LEU A 122 21.17 -13.43 -1.25
N PRO A 123 21.00 -12.46 -0.34
CA PRO A 123 20.80 -11.07 -0.71
C PRO A 123 22.05 -10.50 -1.41
N VAL A 124 21.83 -9.69 -2.43
CA VAL A 124 22.90 -8.97 -3.14
C VAL A 124 22.97 -7.55 -2.61
N SER A 125 24.08 -7.21 -1.95
CA SER A 125 24.43 -5.82 -1.65
C SER A 125 25.12 -5.21 -2.88
N LEU A 126 24.59 -4.12 -3.41
CA LEU A 126 25.18 -3.43 -4.56
C LEU A 126 26.19 -2.37 -4.05
N LYS A 127 27.42 -2.40 -4.56
CA LYS A 127 28.50 -1.45 -4.18
C LYS A 127 28.11 0.03 -4.33
N THR A 128 27.21 0.34 -5.29
CA THR A 128 26.65 1.69 -5.47
C THR A 128 25.79 2.15 -4.29
N THR A 129 25.33 1.24 -3.46
CA THR A 129 24.53 1.52 -2.28
C THR A 129 25.40 2.05 -1.13
N GLU A 130 26.65 1.57 -1.01
CA GLU A 130 27.56 1.94 0.10
C GLU A 130 27.89 3.43 0.14
N GLN A 131 28.24 4.04 -1.00
CA GLN A 131 28.58 5.47 -1.05
C GLN A 131 27.38 6.35 -0.68
N LYS A 132 26.21 6.07 -1.26
CA LYS A 132 24.96 6.80 -0.97
C LYS A 132 24.52 6.63 0.47
N TYR A 133 24.80 5.47 1.05
CA TYR A 133 24.56 5.16 2.45
C TYR A 133 25.43 6.05 3.36
N MET A 134 26.70 6.20 3.06
CA MET A 134 27.62 7.06 3.82
C MET A 134 27.22 8.54 3.79
N ASP A 135 26.56 8.99 2.72
CA ASP A 135 26.08 10.39 2.59
C ASP A 135 24.87 10.68 3.49
N ILE A 136 24.00 9.69 3.70
CA ILE A 136 22.73 9.89 4.45
C ILE A 136 22.88 9.61 5.94
N LEU A 137 23.68 8.63 6.33
CA LEU A 137 23.83 8.17 7.70
C LEU A 137 24.13 9.28 8.72
N PRO A 138 25.05 10.23 8.46
CA PRO A 138 25.38 11.28 9.41
C PRO A 138 24.21 12.20 9.80
N TYR A 139 23.18 12.30 8.93
CA TYR A 139 21.98 13.11 9.22
C TYR A 139 21.06 12.47 10.25
N PHE A 140 21.15 11.15 10.45
CA PHE A 140 20.21 10.39 11.27
C PHE A 140 20.85 9.60 12.40
N GLU A 141 22.12 9.27 12.31
CA GLU A 141 22.83 8.39 13.25
C GLU A 141 22.66 8.83 14.71
N LYS A 142 22.84 10.13 14.99
CA LYS A 142 22.72 10.67 16.34
C LYS A 142 21.32 10.49 16.93
N GLU A 143 20.28 10.69 16.11
CA GLU A 143 18.87 10.60 16.55
C GLU A 143 18.38 9.17 16.68
N TYR A 144 18.87 8.26 15.82
CA TYR A 144 18.47 6.86 15.76
C TYR A 144 19.55 5.89 16.27
N LYS A 145 20.46 6.35 17.14
CA LYS A 145 21.55 5.54 17.68
C LYS A 145 21.09 4.20 18.26
N GLU A 146 19.99 4.19 19.02
CA GLU A 146 19.40 2.99 19.64
C GLU A 146 18.64 2.11 18.63
N SER A 147 18.43 2.59 17.42
CA SER A 147 17.67 1.92 16.35
C SER A 147 18.46 1.93 15.03
N ILE A 148 19.79 1.92 15.13
CA ILE A 148 20.68 2.04 13.97
C ILE A 148 20.48 0.91 12.96
N ASP A 149 20.22 -0.31 13.40
CA ASP A 149 19.96 -1.46 12.52
C ASP A 149 18.67 -1.31 11.73
N LEU A 150 17.65 -0.70 12.34
CA LEU A 150 16.40 -0.38 11.65
C LEU A 150 16.62 0.73 10.62
N LEU A 151 17.33 1.80 10.98
CA LEU A 151 17.72 2.88 10.06
C LEU A 151 18.46 2.31 8.86
N ASN A 152 19.48 1.50 9.09
CA ASN A 152 20.31 0.88 8.06
C ASN A 152 19.46 0.02 7.12
N SER A 153 18.55 -0.78 7.66
CA SER A 153 17.68 -1.62 6.86
C SER A 153 16.75 -0.80 5.94
N PHE A 154 16.21 0.33 6.40
CA PHE A 154 15.37 1.18 5.56
C PHE A 154 16.19 1.97 4.52
N ILE A 155 17.37 2.48 4.87
CA ILE A 155 18.27 3.13 3.90
C ILE A 155 18.58 2.17 2.76
N GLU A 156 18.96 0.93 3.06
CA GLU A 156 19.25 -0.09 2.06
C GLU A 156 18.06 -0.33 1.12
N LEU A 157 16.82 -0.39 1.63
CA LEU A 157 15.63 -0.57 0.80
C LEU A 157 15.45 0.50 -0.27
N PHE A 158 15.75 1.75 0.08
CA PHE A 158 15.51 2.90 -0.80
C PHE A 158 16.66 3.14 -1.78
N PHE A 159 17.87 2.75 -1.44
CA PHE A 159 19.03 2.93 -2.32
C PHE A 159 19.37 1.70 -3.16
N THR A 160 18.77 0.56 -2.88
CA THR A 160 18.83 -0.60 -3.79
C THR A 160 18.14 -0.24 -5.11
N GLU A 161 18.83 -0.50 -6.21
CA GLU A 161 18.30 -0.26 -7.56
C GLU A 161 16.90 -0.88 -7.73
N ILE A 162 16.01 -0.15 -8.40
CA ILE A 162 14.68 -0.65 -8.74
C ILE A 162 14.78 -1.36 -10.09
N PRO A 163 14.46 -2.68 -10.17
CA PRO A 163 14.58 -3.41 -11.42
C PRO A 163 13.57 -2.91 -12.45
N ASN A 164 14.02 -2.80 -13.71
CA ASN A 164 13.12 -2.63 -14.83
C ASN A 164 12.53 -4.00 -15.19
N LEU A 165 11.25 -4.21 -14.88
CA LEU A 165 10.56 -5.48 -15.12
C LEU A 165 9.83 -5.43 -16.47
N THR A 166 10.22 -6.35 -17.37
CA THR A 166 9.48 -6.54 -18.63
C THR A 166 8.10 -7.09 -18.34
N ARG A 167 7.09 -6.46 -18.94
CA ARG A 167 5.68 -6.75 -18.73
C ARG A 167 4.88 -6.59 -20.02
N VAL A 168 3.77 -7.29 -20.09
CA VAL A 168 2.81 -7.23 -21.21
C VAL A 168 1.44 -6.92 -20.62
N ALA A 169 0.76 -5.92 -21.15
CA ALA A 169 -0.65 -5.67 -20.83
C ALA A 169 -1.56 -6.49 -21.74
N MET A 170 -2.72 -6.90 -21.23
CA MET A 170 -3.73 -7.66 -21.95
C MET A 170 -5.11 -7.10 -21.64
N ASP A 171 -5.97 -7.13 -22.66
CA ASP A 171 -7.38 -6.84 -22.56
C ASP A 171 -8.19 -7.82 -23.44
N ILE A 172 -9.47 -8.04 -23.11
CA ILE A 172 -10.35 -8.91 -23.88
C ILE A 172 -11.68 -8.25 -24.18
N GLU A 173 -12.27 -8.59 -25.35
CA GLU A 173 -13.63 -8.27 -25.70
C GLU A 173 -14.47 -9.55 -25.85
N VAL A 174 -15.68 -9.49 -25.31
CA VAL A 174 -16.62 -10.59 -25.30
C VAL A 174 -17.89 -10.19 -26.02
N LEU A 175 -18.45 -11.09 -26.79
CA LEU A 175 -19.73 -10.86 -27.46
C LEU A 175 -20.84 -10.63 -26.43
N SER A 176 -21.41 -9.42 -26.41
CA SER A 176 -22.59 -9.14 -25.58
C SER A 176 -23.85 -9.51 -26.33
N PRO A 177 -24.83 -10.16 -25.69
CA PRO A 177 -26.07 -10.57 -26.34
C PRO A 177 -27.07 -9.44 -26.54
N ALA A 178 -26.91 -8.33 -25.81
CA ALA A 178 -27.80 -7.17 -25.86
C ALA A 178 -27.15 -5.91 -25.30
N LEU A 179 -27.80 -4.76 -25.55
CA LEU A 179 -27.43 -3.44 -25.05
C LEU A 179 -27.25 -3.44 -23.52
N ASP A 180 -26.21 -2.77 -23.03
CA ASP A 180 -25.92 -2.57 -21.59
C ASP A 180 -25.75 -3.84 -20.74
N ILE A 181 -25.58 -5.02 -21.36
CA ILE A 181 -25.35 -6.28 -20.63
C ILE A 181 -23.86 -6.62 -20.67
N VAL A 182 -23.22 -6.54 -19.51
CA VAL A 182 -21.87 -7.09 -19.33
C VAL A 182 -21.96 -8.60 -19.13
N PRO A 183 -21.32 -9.43 -19.99
CA PRO A 183 -21.35 -10.88 -19.85
C PRO A 183 -20.81 -11.35 -18.49
N ASP A 184 -21.52 -12.30 -17.84
CA ASP A 184 -21.12 -12.83 -16.54
C ASP A 184 -19.84 -13.68 -16.66
N PRO A 185 -18.71 -13.25 -16.07
CA PRO A 185 -17.45 -13.98 -16.16
C PRO A 185 -17.46 -15.33 -15.39
N ASN A 186 -18.46 -15.57 -14.52
CA ASN A 186 -18.59 -16.87 -13.84
C ASN A 186 -19.24 -17.92 -14.75
N LYS A 187 -20.13 -17.50 -15.64
CA LYS A 187 -20.81 -18.37 -16.59
C LYS A 187 -20.01 -18.49 -17.89
N ALA A 188 -19.46 -17.38 -18.39
CA ALA A 188 -18.70 -17.28 -19.63
C ALA A 188 -19.43 -17.93 -20.83
N GLU A 189 -20.72 -17.60 -20.99
CA GLU A 189 -21.62 -18.24 -21.99
C GLU A 189 -21.30 -17.75 -23.41
N HIS A 190 -20.83 -16.52 -23.56
CA HIS A 190 -20.61 -15.87 -24.86
C HIS A 190 -19.18 -16.02 -25.35
N PRO A 191 -18.91 -16.02 -26.66
CA PRO A 191 -17.58 -16.16 -27.20
C PRO A 191 -16.71 -14.93 -26.91
N VAL A 192 -15.42 -15.16 -26.71
CA VAL A 192 -14.37 -14.12 -26.73
C VAL A 192 -14.12 -13.76 -28.18
N ILE A 193 -14.34 -12.49 -28.52
CA ILE A 193 -14.28 -12.00 -29.90
C ILE A 193 -13.01 -11.23 -30.23
N ALA A 194 -12.31 -10.69 -29.23
CA ALA A 194 -10.99 -10.12 -29.40
C ALA A 194 -10.15 -10.27 -28.12
N VAL A 195 -8.83 -10.42 -28.27
CA VAL A 195 -7.85 -10.36 -27.20
C VAL A 195 -6.64 -9.59 -27.71
N SER A 196 -6.20 -8.62 -26.96
CA SER A 196 -5.03 -7.80 -27.33
C SER A 196 -3.89 -7.93 -26.31
N PHE A 197 -2.67 -7.79 -26.81
CA PHE A 197 -1.45 -7.71 -26.01
C PHE A 197 -0.64 -6.48 -26.40
N SER A 198 -0.20 -5.71 -25.41
CA SER A 198 0.64 -4.52 -25.65
C SER A 198 1.85 -4.48 -24.71
N ALA A 199 3.02 -4.22 -25.30
CA ALA A 199 4.27 -3.97 -24.57
C ALA A 199 5.22 -3.10 -25.39
N LYS A 200 5.95 -2.19 -24.74
CA LYS A 200 6.92 -1.29 -25.41
C LYS A 200 8.01 -2.02 -26.20
N ASN A 201 8.57 -3.07 -25.62
CA ASN A 201 9.64 -3.87 -26.22
C ASN A 201 9.21 -5.34 -26.27
N GLY A 202 8.02 -5.61 -26.76
CA GLY A 202 7.43 -6.94 -26.78
C GLY A 202 6.27 -7.03 -27.76
N PRO A 203 5.34 -7.95 -27.56
CA PRO A 203 4.22 -8.14 -28.45
C PRO A 203 3.31 -6.90 -28.49
N LYS A 204 2.91 -6.54 -29.71
CA LYS A 204 1.77 -5.69 -30.02
C LYS A 204 0.89 -6.48 -30.96
N GLU A 205 -0.02 -7.23 -30.40
CA GLU A 205 -0.77 -8.27 -31.07
C GLU A 205 -2.24 -8.19 -30.72
N ILE A 206 -3.09 -8.48 -31.71
CA ILE A 206 -4.52 -8.60 -31.53
C ILE A 206 -4.98 -9.88 -32.18
N HIS A 207 -5.75 -10.69 -31.42
CA HIS A 207 -6.36 -11.92 -31.87
C HIS A 207 -7.85 -11.69 -31.97
N VAL A 208 -8.43 -11.78 -33.17
CA VAL A 208 -9.82 -11.46 -33.48
C VAL A 208 -10.55 -12.69 -34.03
N LEU A 209 -11.70 -13.00 -33.46
CA LEU A 209 -12.60 -14.04 -33.95
C LEU A 209 -13.43 -13.45 -35.11
N ARG A 210 -13.37 -14.07 -36.29
CA ARG A 210 -14.25 -13.72 -37.40
C ARG A 210 -15.70 -14.10 -37.09
N ARG A 211 -16.58 -13.21 -37.49
CA ARG A 211 -18.01 -13.40 -37.39
C ARG A 211 -18.60 -13.25 -38.79
N SER A 212 -19.42 -14.23 -39.24
CA SER A 212 -19.90 -14.36 -40.61
C SER A 212 -20.62 -13.10 -41.13
N ASP A 213 -21.29 -12.38 -40.24
CA ASP A 213 -22.15 -11.25 -40.58
C ASP A 213 -21.47 -9.88 -40.37
N ILE A 214 -20.18 -9.87 -40.00
CA ILE A 214 -19.42 -8.66 -39.66
C ILE A 214 -18.34 -8.42 -40.72
N PRO A 215 -18.33 -7.21 -41.38
CA PRO A 215 -17.30 -6.86 -42.36
C PRO A 215 -15.94 -6.64 -41.72
N GLU A 216 -14.89 -6.68 -42.54
CA GLU A 216 -13.52 -6.43 -42.09
C GLU A 216 -13.32 -4.99 -41.59
N GLY A 217 -13.96 -4.02 -42.26
CA GLY A 217 -13.81 -2.57 -41.99
C GLY A 217 -12.54 -1.96 -42.57
N ASP A 218 -12.40 -0.65 -42.37
CA ASP A 218 -11.32 0.15 -42.93
C ASP A 218 -10.48 0.93 -41.89
N MET A 219 -10.74 0.69 -40.57
CA MET A 219 -9.98 1.32 -39.49
C MET A 219 -8.49 1.04 -39.63
N SER A 220 -7.69 2.11 -39.59
CA SER A 220 -6.23 2.03 -39.64
C SER A 220 -5.66 1.66 -38.27
N LEU A 221 -4.93 0.56 -38.23
CA LEU A 221 -4.18 0.15 -37.04
C LEU A 221 -2.75 0.71 -37.06
N PRO A 222 -2.09 0.92 -35.93
CA PRO A 222 -0.68 1.29 -35.89
C PRO A 222 0.18 0.29 -36.63
N SER A 223 1.19 0.75 -37.36
CA SER A 223 2.01 -0.06 -38.27
C SER A 223 2.84 -1.14 -37.58
N ASP A 224 3.06 -1.03 -36.27
CA ASP A 224 3.79 -1.96 -35.41
C ASP A 224 2.89 -2.97 -34.68
N VAL A 225 1.59 -2.97 -35.01
CA VAL A 225 0.59 -3.90 -34.45
C VAL A 225 0.28 -5.01 -35.44
N THR A 226 0.31 -6.25 -35.00
CA THR A 226 -0.04 -7.42 -35.80
C THR A 226 -1.43 -7.94 -35.41
N VAL A 227 -2.29 -8.16 -36.42
CA VAL A 227 -3.62 -8.73 -36.20
C VAL A 227 -3.66 -10.16 -36.72
N PHE A 228 -4.16 -11.05 -35.88
CA PHE A 228 -4.41 -12.45 -36.20
C PHE A 228 -5.92 -12.73 -36.22
N TYR A 229 -6.42 -13.29 -37.30
CA TYR A 229 -7.83 -13.63 -37.46
C TYR A 229 -8.04 -15.12 -37.33
N TYR A 230 -9.10 -15.51 -36.61
CA TYR A 230 -9.48 -16.90 -36.34
C TYR A 230 -10.92 -17.16 -36.76
N ASP A 231 -11.17 -18.32 -37.31
CA ASP A 231 -12.51 -18.78 -37.66
C ASP A 231 -13.09 -19.66 -36.53
N ASP A 232 -12.26 -20.14 -35.61
CA ASP A 232 -12.63 -20.93 -34.44
C ASP A 232 -12.13 -20.29 -33.12
N GLU A 233 -13.06 -20.10 -32.19
CA GLU A 233 -12.75 -19.51 -30.87
C GLU A 233 -11.76 -20.37 -30.07
N LYS A 234 -11.82 -21.68 -30.21
CA LYS A 234 -10.95 -22.59 -29.47
C LYS A 234 -9.48 -22.43 -29.92
N GLU A 235 -9.25 -22.20 -31.21
CA GLU A 235 -7.90 -21.91 -31.75
C GLU A 235 -7.41 -20.53 -31.25
N LEU A 236 -8.28 -19.51 -31.26
CA LEU A 236 -7.95 -18.19 -30.69
C LEU A 236 -7.50 -18.32 -29.23
N ILE A 237 -8.32 -18.96 -28.38
CA ILE A 237 -8.02 -19.11 -26.95
C ILE A 237 -6.74 -19.95 -26.73
N LYS A 238 -6.50 -20.97 -27.54
CA LYS A 238 -5.28 -21.78 -27.47
C LYS A 238 -4.03 -20.92 -27.75
N THR A 239 -4.07 -20.08 -28.77
CA THR A 239 -2.97 -19.15 -29.09
C THR A 239 -2.77 -18.11 -28.00
N VAL A 240 -3.83 -17.54 -27.47
CA VAL A 240 -3.79 -16.62 -26.32
C VAL A 240 -3.15 -17.29 -25.09
N PHE A 241 -3.49 -18.55 -24.81
CA PHE A 241 -2.89 -19.30 -23.71
C PHE A 241 -1.38 -19.55 -23.90
N GLU A 242 -0.94 -19.84 -25.12
CA GLU A 242 0.50 -19.94 -25.40
C GLU A 242 1.21 -18.58 -25.19
N ARG A 243 0.59 -17.47 -25.57
CA ARG A 243 1.12 -16.14 -25.29
C ARG A 243 1.20 -15.88 -23.78
N ILE A 244 0.16 -16.20 -23.00
CA ILE A 244 0.12 -16.06 -21.54
C ILE A 244 1.21 -16.94 -20.88
N LYS A 245 1.42 -18.19 -21.33
CA LYS A 245 2.48 -19.08 -20.81
C LYS A 245 3.87 -18.47 -20.97
N ASN A 246 4.12 -17.78 -22.08
CA ASN A 246 5.39 -17.15 -22.41
C ASN A 246 5.56 -15.74 -21.85
N THR A 247 4.55 -15.23 -21.14
CA THR A 247 4.57 -13.90 -20.51
C THR A 247 5.02 -14.00 -19.06
N THR A 248 6.12 -13.33 -18.71
CA THR A 248 6.65 -13.35 -17.34
C THR A 248 5.81 -12.52 -16.38
N ILE A 249 5.39 -11.32 -16.81
CA ILE A 249 4.50 -10.45 -16.05
C ILE A 249 3.38 -9.99 -16.97
N LEU A 250 2.17 -10.44 -16.66
CA LEU A 250 0.95 -10.02 -17.34
C LEU A 250 0.26 -8.95 -16.51
N VAL A 251 -0.12 -7.86 -17.15
CA VAL A 251 -0.84 -6.74 -16.55
C VAL A 251 -2.23 -6.68 -17.14
N THR A 252 -3.24 -6.51 -16.30
CA THR A 252 -4.62 -6.25 -16.72
C THR A 252 -5.22 -5.11 -15.93
N PHE A 253 -6.36 -4.63 -16.36
CA PHE A 253 -7.19 -3.70 -15.59
C PHE A 253 -8.52 -4.36 -15.24
N ASN A 254 -8.66 -4.85 -14.01
CA ASN A 254 -9.80 -5.63 -13.50
C ASN A 254 -9.85 -7.10 -13.97
N GLY A 255 -8.72 -7.66 -14.38
CA GLY A 255 -8.66 -9.02 -14.90
C GLY A 255 -8.92 -10.12 -13.87
N ASP A 256 -8.81 -9.85 -12.58
CA ASP A 256 -9.23 -10.75 -11.51
C ASP A 256 -10.75 -10.99 -11.53
N ASN A 257 -11.51 -9.97 -11.89
CA ASN A 257 -12.97 -10.04 -11.93
C ASN A 257 -13.52 -10.31 -13.33
N PHE A 258 -12.80 -9.93 -14.40
CA PHE A 258 -13.28 -10.06 -15.77
C PHE A 258 -12.30 -10.85 -16.65
N ASP A 259 -11.27 -10.28 -17.23
CA ASP A 259 -10.47 -10.86 -18.31
C ASP A 259 -9.99 -12.29 -18.04
N LEU A 260 -9.14 -12.47 -17.05
CA LEU A 260 -8.58 -13.80 -16.75
C LEU A 260 -9.63 -14.77 -16.21
N LYS A 261 -10.62 -14.24 -15.50
CA LYS A 261 -11.70 -15.04 -14.98
C LYS A 261 -12.61 -15.54 -16.11
N TYR A 262 -12.91 -14.68 -17.08
CA TYR A 262 -13.69 -15.02 -18.26
C TYR A 262 -12.96 -16.07 -19.10
N LEU A 263 -11.69 -15.81 -19.47
CA LEU A 263 -10.88 -16.76 -20.23
C LEU A 263 -10.78 -18.13 -19.54
N TYR A 264 -10.62 -18.17 -18.23
CA TYR A 264 -10.56 -19.42 -17.46
C TYR A 264 -11.86 -20.20 -17.55
N ASN A 265 -13.01 -19.57 -17.29
CA ASN A 265 -14.31 -20.24 -17.30
C ASN A 265 -14.76 -20.57 -18.74
N ARG A 266 -14.44 -19.71 -19.73
CA ARG A 266 -14.72 -19.96 -21.14
C ARG A 266 -13.94 -21.16 -21.67
N ALA A 267 -12.67 -21.28 -21.32
CA ALA A 267 -11.87 -22.44 -21.70
C ALA A 267 -12.45 -23.75 -21.15
N ILE A 268 -12.96 -23.74 -19.90
CA ILE A 268 -13.66 -24.91 -19.33
C ILE A 268 -14.92 -25.23 -20.13
N ALA A 269 -15.73 -24.21 -20.47
CA ALA A 269 -16.95 -24.40 -21.28
C ALA A 269 -16.64 -24.95 -22.68
N LEU A 270 -15.52 -24.60 -23.27
CA LEU A 270 -15.02 -25.11 -24.55
C LEU A 270 -14.33 -26.48 -24.46
N GLY A 271 -14.23 -27.07 -23.26
CA GLY A 271 -13.67 -28.40 -23.04
C GLY A 271 -12.15 -28.45 -23.06
N PHE A 272 -11.44 -27.35 -22.68
CA PHE A 272 -10.00 -27.42 -22.48
C PHE A 272 -9.65 -28.23 -21.23
N PRO A 273 -8.63 -29.10 -21.29
CA PRO A 273 -8.09 -29.75 -20.10
C PRO A 273 -7.49 -28.73 -19.13
N TYR A 274 -7.67 -28.92 -17.83
CA TYR A 274 -7.09 -28.03 -16.80
C TYR A 274 -5.57 -27.88 -16.89
N SER A 275 -4.88 -28.89 -17.42
CA SER A 275 -3.43 -28.85 -17.65
C SER A 275 -3.01 -27.80 -18.68
N GLU A 276 -3.85 -27.54 -19.67
CA GLU A 276 -3.59 -26.60 -20.77
C GLU A 276 -3.93 -25.16 -20.41
N ILE A 277 -4.81 -24.94 -19.45
CA ILE A 277 -5.21 -23.59 -18.99
C ILE A 277 -4.06 -23.00 -18.15
N PRO A 278 -3.40 -21.91 -18.57
CA PRO A 278 -2.27 -21.31 -17.85
C PRO A 278 -2.69 -20.50 -16.64
N ILE A 279 -3.99 -20.33 -16.43
CA ILE A 279 -4.61 -19.53 -15.37
C ILE A 279 -5.06 -20.46 -14.24
N THR A 280 -4.92 -20.00 -12.99
CA THR A 280 -5.44 -20.71 -11.81
C THR A 280 -6.38 -19.80 -11.03
N LYS A 281 -7.53 -20.32 -10.65
CA LYS A 281 -8.55 -19.59 -9.89
C LYS A 281 -8.27 -19.71 -8.39
N GLY A 282 -7.98 -18.58 -7.74
CA GLY A 282 -8.01 -18.43 -6.29
C GLY A 282 -9.41 -18.05 -5.79
N LYS A 283 -9.52 -17.69 -4.49
CA LYS A 283 -10.82 -17.26 -3.93
C LYS A 283 -11.32 -15.98 -4.60
N ASP A 284 -10.47 -14.94 -4.64
CA ASP A 284 -10.81 -13.63 -5.17
C ASP A 284 -9.68 -13.10 -6.09
N VAL A 285 -8.89 -14.00 -6.66
CA VAL A 285 -7.67 -13.67 -7.43
C VAL A 285 -7.48 -14.69 -8.54
N MET A 286 -7.15 -14.21 -9.74
CA MET A 286 -6.69 -15.04 -10.84
C MET A 286 -5.17 -15.01 -10.92
N ASN A 287 -4.53 -16.16 -10.83
CA ASN A 287 -3.07 -16.29 -10.89
C ASN A 287 -2.64 -17.01 -12.17
N LEU A 288 -1.40 -16.78 -12.59
CA LEU A 288 -0.79 -17.53 -13.69
C LEU A 288 0.03 -18.72 -13.15
N LYS A 289 -0.02 -19.85 -13.84
CA LYS A 289 0.81 -21.02 -13.53
C LYS A 289 2.29 -20.71 -13.72
N PHE A 290 2.64 -20.03 -14.82
CA PHE A 290 4.02 -19.83 -15.27
C PHE A 290 4.50 -18.37 -15.21
N GLY A 291 3.63 -17.42 -14.90
CA GLY A 291 3.92 -16.00 -14.83
C GLY A 291 3.47 -15.36 -13.54
N VAL A 292 3.52 -14.04 -13.51
CA VAL A 292 2.99 -13.19 -12.45
C VAL A 292 1.90 -12.30 -13.05
N HIS A 293 0.73 -12.27 -12.42
CA HIS A 293 -0.36 -11.40 -12.83
C HIS A 293 -0.43 -10.16 -11.92
N ILE A 294 -0.47 -9.00 -12.53
CA ILE A 294 -0.69 -7.70 -11.90
C ILE A 294 -2.04 -7.16 -12.37
N ASP A 295 -2.99 -7.06 -11.46
CA ASP A 295 -4.23 -6.34 -11.71
C ASP A 295 -4.09 -4.91 -11.18
N LEU A 296 -4.24 -3.92 -12.08
CA LEU A 296 -4.10 -2.52 -11.72
C LEU A 296 -5.34 -1.92 -11.08
N TYR A 297 -6.51 -2.48 -11.32
CA TYR A 297 -7.76 -1.94 -10.78
C TYR A 297 -7.76 -1.84 -9.25
N PRO A 298 -7.43 -2.91 -8.46
CA PRO A 298 -7.40 -2.80 -7.01
C PRO A 298 -6.34 -1.82 -6.50
N PHE A 299 -5.21 -1.70 -7.21
CA PHE A 299 -4.14 -0.76 -6.86
C PHE A 299 -4.61 0.71 -6.98
N PHE A 300 -5.22 1.08 -8.11
CA PHE A 300 -5.75 2.44 -8.32
C PHE A 300 -7.03 2.70 -7.51
N HIS A 301 -7.83 1.68 -7.22
CA HIS A 301 -8.99 1.78 -6.34
C HIS A 301 -8.60 2.05 -4.87
N ASN A 302 -7.34 1.80 -4.50
CA ASN A 302 -6.84 2.09 -3.17
C ASN A 302 -6.84 3.60 -2.90
N ARG A 303 -7.75 4.04 -2.00
CA ARG A 303 -7.90 5.46 -1.66
C ARG A 303 -6.60 6.14 -1.22
N SER A 304 -5.71 5.42 -0.52
CA SER A 304 -4.44 6.00 -0.08
C SER A 304 -3.50 6.27 -1.25
N ILE A 305 -3.54 5.44 -2.29
CA ILE A 305 -2.80 5.68 -3.54
C ILE A 305 -3.38 6.91 -4.24
N ASN A 306 -4.69 6.98 -4.46
CA ASN A 306 -5.32 8.13 -5.11
C ASN A 306 -5.02 9.44 -4.35
N VAL A 307 -5.24 9.46 -3.02
CA VAL A 307 -5.07 10.68 -2.20
C VAL A 307 -3.62 11.11 -2.08
N TYR A 308 -2.71 10.20 -1.74
CA TYR A 308 -1.34 10.57 -1.34
C TYR A 308 -0.32 10.50 -2.48
N ALA A 309 -0.53 9.64 -3.46
CA ALA A 309 0.36 9.51 -4.60
C ALA A 309 -0.10 10.34 -5.81
N PHE A 310 -1.40 10.39 -6.08
CA PHE A 310 -1.98 11.09 -7.24
C PHE A 310 -2.80 12.33 -6.88
N SER A 311 -2.81 12.79 -5.61
CA SER A 311 -3.47 14.04 -5.16
C SER A 311 -4.95 14.13 -5.53
N MET A 312 -5.66 13.00 -5.53
CA MET A 312 -7.07 12.86 -5.95
C MET A 312 -7.33 13.27 -7.41
N ALA A 313 -6.37 12.99 -8.29
CA ALA A 313 -6.46 13.37 -9.71
C ALA A 313 -7.66 12.74 -10.43
N TYR A 314 -8.13 11.57 -9.99
CA TYR A 314 -9.31 10.89 -10.55
C TYR A 314 -10.38 10.69 -9.46
N LYS A 315 -11.65 10.80 -9.86
CA LYS A 315 -12.81 10.62 -8.97
C LYS A 315 -13.31 9.18 -8.96
N GLU A 316 -13.24 8.51 -10.10
CA GLU A 316 -13.63 7.11 -10.32
C GLU A 316 -12.39 6.27 -10.63
N ALA A 317 -12.45 5.01 -10.24
CA ALA A 317 -11.36 4.06 -10.49
C ALA A 317 -11.61 3.24 -11.77
N SER A 318 -12.24 3.82 -12.79
CA SER A 318 -12.35 3.23 -14.13
C SER A 318 -11.07 3.44 -14.93
N LEU A 319 -10.80 2.55 -15.90
CA LEU A 319 -9.64 2.71 -16.80
C LEU A 319 -9.67 4.06 -17.52
N ASP A 320 -10.84 4.48 -18.01
CA ASP A 320 -11.04 5.76 -18.70
C ASP A 320 -10.74 6.98 -17.81
N ALA A 321 -11.33 7.01 -16.59
CA ALA A 321 -11.14 8.13 -15.68
C ALA A 321 -9.68 8.26 -15.21
N ILE A 322 -9.02 7.14 -14.92
CA ILE A 322 -7.62 7.11 -14.49
C ILE A 322 -6.70 7.51 -15.63
N SER A 323 -6.89 6.97 -16.82
CA SER A 323 -6.03 7.28 -17.97
C SER A 323 -6.20 8.74 -18.43
N LYS A 324 -7.41 9.28 -18.46
CA LYS A 324 -7.65 10.72 -18.71
C LYS A 324 -6.91 11.59 -17.69
N ALA A 325 -6.97 11.24 -16.41
CA ALA A 325 -6.34 12.02 -15.36
C ALA A 325 -4.80 11.91 -15.32
N ILE A 326 -4.24 10.75 -15.66
CA ILE A 326 -2.80 10.47 -15.52
C ILE A 326 -2.09 10.63 -16.86
N LEU A 327 -2.66 10.10 -17.95
CA LEU A 327 -2.04 10.07 -19.29
C LEU A 327 -2.52 11.22 -20.19
N GLY A 328 -3.61 11.90 -19.80
CA GLY A 328 -4.24 12.94 -20.63
C GLY A 328 -5.05 12.37 -21.81
N LYS A 329 -5.26 11.04 -21.88
CA LYS A 329 -6.06 10.37 -22.91
C LYS A 329 -6.93 9.30 -22.28
N GLY A 330 -8.13 9.10 -22.80
CA GLY A 330 -9.10 8.10 -22.35
C GLY A 330 -9.25 6.93 -23.31
N LYS A 331 -10.25 6.10 -23.05
CA LYS A 331 -10.71 5.05 -23.95
C LYS A 331 -11.20 5.65 -25.27
N VAL A 332 -11.21 4.84 -26.31
CA VAL A 332 -11.84 5.21 -27.59
C VAL A 332 -13.35 5.29 -27.40
N GLU A 333 -13.94 6.40 -27.82
CA GLU A 333 -15.39 6.54 -27.85
C GLU A 333 -15.95 5.79 -29.05
N LEU A 334 -16.97 4.96 -28.82
CA LEU A 334 -17.61 4.15 -29.84
C LEU A 334 -18.99 4.71 -30.16
N ASP A 335 -19.30 4.80 -31.45
CA ASP A 335 -20.63 5.21 -31.94
C ASP A 335 -21.61 4.01 -32.03
N LYS A 336 -21.11 2.78 -31.84
CA LYS A 336 -21.84 1.52 -31.95
C LYS A 336 -21.50 0.60 -30.79
N GLU A 337 -22.37 -0.35 -30.56
CA GLU A 337 -22.12 -1.41 -29.59
C GLU A 337 -21.01 -2.38 -30.05
N ILE A 338 -20.30 -2.99 -29.09
CA ILE A 338 -19.15 -3.89 -29.36
C ILE A 338 -19.53 -5.03 -30.34
N PHE A 339 -20.74 -5.55 -30.23
CA PHE A 339 -21.21 -6.63 -31.10
C PHE A 339 -21.52 -6.19 -32.55
N GLU A 340 -21.69 -4.90 -32.80
CA GLU A 340 -21.96 -4.30 -34.13
C GLU A 340 -20.70 -3.81 -34.85
N LEU A 341 -19.56 -3.74 -34.14
CA LEU A 341 -18.31 -3.23 -34.67
C LEU A 341 -17.78 -4.16 -35.77
N ASP A 342 -17.27 -3.57 -36.85
CA ASP A 342 -16.45 -4.28 -37.83
C ASP A 342 -15.16 -4.82 -37.18
N LEU A 343 -14.51 -5.80 -37.82
CA LEU A 343 -13.38 -6.51 -37.23
C LEU A 343 -12.20 -5.61 -36.92
N LYS A 344 -11.89 -4.62 -37.77
CA LYS A 344 -10.76 -3.71 -37.56
C LYS A 344 -11.05 -2.67 -36.49
N THR A 345 -12.28 -2.17 -36.42
CA THR A 345 -12.69 -1.23 -35.36
C THR A 345 -12.69 -1.93 -34.00
N LEU A 346 -13.19 -3.18 -33.91
CA LEU A 346 -13.10 -4.01 -32.71
C LEU A 346 -11.64 -4.26 -32.30
N ALA A 347 -10.79 -4.61 -33.26
CA ALA A 347 -9.37 -4.82 -33.03
C ALA A 347 -8.70 -3.57 -32.46
N TYR A 348 -8.95 -2.40 -33.06
CA TYR A 348 -8.40 -1.13 -32.59
C TYR A 348 -8.86 -0.79 -31.18
N TYR A 349 -10.14 -0.95 -30.89
CA TYR A 349 -10.73 -0.69 -29.58
C TYR A 349 -10.06 -1.57 -28.48
N CYS A 350 -10.05 -2.89 -28.67
CA CYS A 350 -9.44 -3.83 -27.75
C CYS A 350 -7.93 -3.54 -27.55
N TYR A 351 -7.22 -3.21 -28.65
CA TYR A 351 -5.80 -2.85 -28.56
C TYR A 351 -5.56 -1.59 -27.74
N MET A 352 -6.38 -0.56 -27.92
CA MET A 352 -6.22 0.69 -27.19
C MET A 352 -6.41 0.53 -25.68
N ASP A 353 -7.28 -0.38 -25.24
CA ASP A 353 -7.47 -0.68 -23.81
C ASP A 353 -6.23 -1.38 -23.22
N SER A 354 -5.63 -2.33 -23.92
CA SER A 354 -4.36 -2.93 -23.49
C SER A 354 -3.20 -1.94 -23.56
N GLU A 355 -3.13 -1.08 -24.58
CA GLU A 355 -2.09 -0.05 -24.70
C GLU A 355 -2.16 0.96 -23.55
N ILE A 356 -3.34 1.49 -23.24
CA ILE A 356 -3.57 2.40 -22.11
C ILE A 356 -3.21 1.71 -20.78
N THR A 357 -3.57 0.44 -20.61
CA THR A 357 -3.21 -0.35 -19.43
C THR A 357 -1.70 -0.49 -19.29
N TYR A 358 -0.98 -0.74 -20.40
CA TYR A 358 0.47 -0.75 -20.41
C TYR A 358 1.07 0.61 -20.05
N GLU A 359 0.57 1.68 -20.68
CA GLU A 359 1.06 3.04 -20.48
C GLU A 359 0.89 3.54 -19.05
N LEU A 360 -0.19 3.17 -18.36
CA LEU A 360 -0.35 3.45 -16.94
C LEU A 360 0.83 2.91 -16.10
N THR A 361 1.38 1.77 -16.47
CA THR A 361 2.54 1.19 -15.78
C THR A 361 3.85 1.87 -16.14
N SER A 362 3.98 2.41 -17.36
CA SER A 362 5.19 3.04 -17.90
C SER A 362 5.19 4.58 -17.78
N TYR A 363 4.09 5.16 -17.32
CA TYR A 363 3.95 6.60 -17.14
C TYR A 363 5.07 7.18 -16.27
N ASN A 364 5.59 8.34 -16.68
CA ASN A 364 6.59 9.11 -15.94
C ASN A 364 7.75 8.25 -15.41
N ASP A 365 8.46 7.60 -16.32
CA ASP A 365 9.61 6.75 -16.01
C ASP A 365 9.25 5.60 -15.07
N ASP A 366 8.22 4.82 -15.45
CA ASP A 366 7.71 3.66 -14.72
C ASP A 366 7.24 3.98 -13.27
N LEU A 367 6.72 5.17 -13.02
CA LEU A 367 6.28 5.65 -11.71
C LEU A 367 5.47 4.60 -10.94
N VAL A 368 4.44 4.02 -11.59
CA VAL A 368 3.52 3.06 -10.96
C VAL A 368 4.27 1.77 -10.57
N MET A 369 5.09 1.23 -11.46
CA MET A 369 5.90 0.04 -11.17
C MET A 369 6.93 0.30 -10.07
N LYS A 370 7.59 1.44 -10.10
CA LYS A 370 8.53 1.86 -9.05
C LYS A 370 7.83 1.98 -7.70
N MET A 371 6.62 2.54 -7.67
CA MET A 371 5.81 2.61 -6.44
C MET A 371 5.46 1.22 -5.93
N ILE A 372 4.99 0.31 -6.78
CA ILE A 372 4.65 -1.07 -6.41
C ILE A 372 5.88 -1.76 -5.79
N ILE A 373 7.04 -1.67 -6.43
CA ILE A 373 8.28 -2.31 -5.93
C ILE A 373 8.73 -1.72 -4.59
N LEU A 374 8.66 -0.40 -4.42
CA LEU A 374 9.00 0.24 -3.14
C LEU A 374 8.02 -0.15 -2.03
N ILE A 375 6.72 -0.25 -2.34
CA ILE A 375 5.71 -0.73 -1.39
C ILE A 375 5.99 -2.20 -1.01
N MET A 376 6.35 -3.06 -1.97
CA MET A 376 6.78 -4.45 -1.69
C MET A 376 7.93 -4.49 -0.69
N ARG A 377 8.97 -3.66 -0.90
CA ARG A 377 10.15 -3.58 -0.04
C ARG A 377 9.83 -3.11 1.37
N ILE A 378 9.03 -2.05 1.51
CA ILE A 378 8.65 -1.51 2.82
C ILE A 378 7.73 -2.48 3.55
N SER A 379 6.70 -2.97 2.88
CA SER A 379 5.68 -3.85 3.48
C SER A 379 6.14 -5.30 3.63
N LYS A 380 7.25 -5.71 2.98
CA LYS A 380 7.71 -7.11 2.89
C LYS A 380 6.65 -8.04 2.28
N MET A 381 5.91 -7.54 1.31
CA MET A 381 4.83 -8.27 0.65
C MET A 381 5.18 -8.56 -0.81
N THR A 382 4.59 -9.63 -1.35
CA THR A 382 4.73 -9.96 -2.78
C THR A 382 4.01 -8.94 -3.66
N ILE A 383 4.36 -8.88 -4.94
CA ILE A 383 3.70 -7.99 -5.90
C ILE A 383 2.19 -8.25 -5.98
N ILE A 384 1.78 -9.52 -5.94
CA ILE A 384 0.38 -9.96 -5.94
C ILE A 384 -0.36 -9.41 -4.70
N ASP A 385 0.27 -9.47 -3.54
CA ASP A 385 -0.32 -8.95 -2.30
C ASP A 385 -0.41 -7.42 -2.30
N VAL A 386 0.63 -6.74 -2.78
CA VAL A 386 0.69 -5.26 -2.80
C VAL A 386 -0.37 -4.68 -3.73
N THR A 387 -0.54 -5.25 -4.90
CA THR A 387 -1.51 -4.72 -5.88
C THR A 387 -2.96 -4.98 -5.50
N ARG A 388 -3.25 -5.96 -4.63
CA ARG A 388 -4.62 -6.38 -4.28
C ARG A 388 -5.03 -6.05 -2.85
N GLN A 389 -4.09 -5.78 -1.96
CA GLN A 389 -4.38 -5.47 -0.56
C GLN A 389 -4.26 -3.97 -0.29
N ASN A 390 -4.98 -3.50 0.71
CA ASN A 390 -5.01 -2.09 1.07
C ASN A 390 -3.83 -1.69 1.99
N ILE A 391 -3.70 -0.40 2.24
CA ILE A 391 -2.67 0.19 3.09
C ILE A 391 -2.63 -0.40 4.51
N SER A 392 -3.78 -0.79 5.06
CA SER A 392 -3.83 -1.44 6.38
C SER A 392 -3.05 -2.75 6.40
N ALA A 393 -3.17 -3.55 5.33
CA ALA A 393 -2.42 -4.78 5.19
C ALA A 393 -0.91 -4.54 4.99
N TRP A 394 -0.53 -3.47 4.27
CA TRP A 394 0.89 -3.10 4.07
C TRP A 394 1.54 -2.68 5.39
N ILE A 395 0.89 -1.79 6.15
CA ILE A 395 1.38 -1.33 7.47
C ILE A 395 1.44 -2.49 8.46
N ARG A 396 0.39 -3.32 8.53
CA ARG A 396 0.38 -4.51 9.39
C ARG A 396 1.56 -5.42 9.10
N ASN A 397 1.78 -5.76 7.83
CA ASN A 397 2.84 -6.70 7.46
C ASN A 397 4.24 -6.13 7.75
N MET A 398 4.46 -4.83 7.51
CA MET A 398 5.69 -4.13 7.89
C MET A 398 5.96 -4.25 9.39
N ILE A 399 4.96 -3.97 10.23
CA ILE A 399 5.12 -4.02 11.68
C ILE A 399 5.30 -5.47 12.17
N TYR A 400 4.58 -6.43 11.61
CA TYR A 400 4.74 -7.85 11.93
C TYR A 400 6.13 -8.38 11.57
N TYR A 401 6.67 -7.96 10.43
CA TYR A 401 8.03 -8.29 10.03
C TYR A 401 9.05 -7.79 11.07
N GLU A 402 8.91 -6.56 11.54
CA GLU A 402 9.81 -6.01 12.56
C GLU A 402 9.63 -6.71 13.93
N HIS A 403 8.43 -7.13 14.31
CA HIS A 403 8.25 -7.99 15.49
C HIS A 403 9.03 -9.28 15.36
N ARG A 404 8.86 -10.01 14.26
CA ARG A 404 9.53 -11.29 14.03
C ARG A 404 11.05 -11.15 13.98
N ARG A 405 11.55 -10.14 13.25
CA ARG A 405 12.98 -9.84 13.13
C ARG A 405 13.66 -9.60 14.48
N ASN A 406 12.96 -8.94 15.39
CA ASN A 406 13.48 -8.61 16.73
C ASN A 406 13.11 -9.67 17.81
N GLY A 407 12.54 -10.79 17.43
CA GLY A 407 12.13 -11.83 18.39
C GLY A 407 10.95 -11.44 19.29
N TYR A 408 10.19 -10.40 18.92
CA TYR A 408 9.02 -9.97 19.66
C TYR A 408 7.81 -10.86 19.39
N LEU A 409 6.98 -11.08 20.41
CA LEU A 409 5.68 -11.69 20.22
C LEU A 409 4.74 -10.71 19.53
N ILE A 410 4.07 -11.14 18.47
CA ILE A 410 2.97 -10.36 17.86
C ILE A 410 1.74 -10.53 18.76
N PRO A 411 1.26 -9.46 19.41
CA PRO A 411 0.13 -9.57 20.31
C PRO A 411 -1.17 -9.84 19.54
N ARG A 412 -2.12 -10.50 20.19
CA ARG A 412 -3.49 -10.59 19.68
C ARG A 412 -4.25 -9.30 19.99
N PRO A 413 -5.30 -8.97 19.24
CA PRO A 413 -6.15 -7.79 19.52
C PRO A 413 -6.68 -7.78 20.96
N GLU A 414 -7.08 -8.95 21.47
CA GLU A 414 -7.63 -9.13 22.83
C GLU A 414 -6.57 -8.82 23.90
N ASP A 415 -5.30 -9.15 23.66
CA ASP A 415 -4.21 -8.85 24.59
C ASP A 415 -3.99 -7.35 24.72
N ILE A 416 -4.01 -6.62 23.57
CA ILE A 416 -3.89 -5.17 23.57
C ILE A 416 -5.08 -4.53 24.31
N LEU A 417 -6.30 -4.95 24.02
CA LEU A 417 -7.50 -4.40 24.66
C LEU A 417 -7.54 -4.68 26.16
N ARG A 418 -7.10 -5.87 26.59
CA ARG A 418 -7.00 -6.23 28.01
C ARG A 418 -6.01 -5.35 28.76
N GLU A 419 -4.81 -5.13 28.20
CA GLU A 419 -3.73 -4.40 28.87
C GLU A 419 -3.92 -2.87 28.78
N LYS A 420 -4.42 -2.37 27.66
CA LYS A 420 -4.51 -0.92 27.39
C LYS A 420 -5.91 -0.34 27.64
N GLY A 421 -6.93 -1.16 27.63
CA GLY A 421 -8.31 -0.77 27.87
C GLY A 421 -8.93 0.03 26.72
N GLN A 422 -10.02 0.71 27.03
CA GLN A 422 -10.80 1.51 26.08
C GLN A 422 -10.40 3.00 26.10
N THR A 423 -11.01 3.78 25.22
CA THR A 423 -10.90 5.26 25.19
C THR A 423 -11.39 5.88 26.48
N SER A 424 -10.93 7.09 26.80
CA SER A 424 -11.50 7.92 27.88
C SER A 424 -12.90 8.41 27.51
N THR A 425 -13.15 8.66 26.24
CA THR A 425 -14.42 9.16 25.72
C THR A 425 -15.44 8.03 25.61
N LYS A 426 -16.55 8.15 26.34
CA LYS A 426 -17.66 7.19 26.30
C LYS A 426 -18.64 7.43 25.14
N ALA A 427 -18.66 8.65 24.57
CA ALA A 427 -19.58 9.03 23.51
C ALA A 427 -19.04 8.56 22.12
N ILE A 428 -19.96 8.04 21.31
CA ILE A 428 -19.69 7.76 19.89
C ILE A 428 -19.94 9.04 19.09
N ILE A 429 -18.90 9.63 18.50
CA ILE A 429 -18.99 10.83 17.68
C ILE A 429 -18.73 10.44 16.21
N LYS A 430 -19.74 10.60 15.34
CA LYS A 430 -19.67 10.23 13.92
C LYS A 430 -19.15 8.80 13.67
N GLY A 431 -19.63 7.83 14.44
CA GLY A 431 -19.25 6.43 14.33
C GLY A 431 -17.90 6.06 14.95
N LYS A 432 -17.19 6.99 15.62
CA LYS A 432 -15.93 6.73 16.33
C LYS A 432 -16.10 6.91 17.83
N LYS A 433 -15.44 6.07 18.62
CA LYS A 433 -15.44 6.12 20.09
C LYS A 433 -14.56 7.25 20.67
N TYR A 434 -14.04 8.15 19.83
CA TYR A 434 -13.25 9.31 20.25
C TYR A 434 -13.45 10.48 19.27
N MET A 435 -13.19 11.70 19.74
CA MET A 435 -13.30 12.91 18.95
C MET A 435 -12.11 12.99 17.96
N GLY A 436 -12.38 13.17 16.66
CA GLY A 436 -11.39 13.33 15.61
C GLY A 436 -10.71 14.71 15.62
N ALA A 437 -10.19 15.14 14.48
CA ALA A 437 -9.56 16.44 14.30
C ALA A 437 -10.51 17.59 14.63
N ILE A 438 -9.96 18.70 15.11
CA ILE A 438 -10.70 19.95 15.28
C ILE A 438 -10.63 20.74 13.98
N VAL A 439 -11.71 21.47 13.70
CA VAL A 439 -11.73 22.49 12.65
C VAL A 439 -12.23 23.78 13.31
N VAL A 440 -11.38 24.78 13.39
CA VAL A 440 -11.76 26.12 13.88
C VAL A 440 -12.73 26.74 12.88
N SER A 441 -13.82 27.33 13.35
CA SER A 441 -14.84 27.91 12.47
C SER A 441 -14.25 29.05 11.64
N PRO A 442 -14.51 29.09 10.32
CA PRO A 442 -14.00 30.14 9.47
C PRO A 442 -14.67 31.49 9.80
N LYS A 443 -13.89 32.57 9.75
CA LYS A 443 -14.40 33.93 9.68
C LYS A 443 -14.86 34.16 8.25
N ALA A 444 -16.17 34.05 8.00
CA ALA A 444 -16.76 34.16 6.68
C ALA A 444 -16.50 35.55 6.06
N GLY A 445 -16.25 35.56 4.76
CA GLY A 445 -15.99 36.80 4.01
C GLY A 445 -14.87 36.62 2.98
N ILE A 446 -14.56 37.71 2.28
CA ILE A 446 -13.43 37.79 1.35
C ILE A 446 -12.25 38.43 2.06
N HIS A 447 -11.14 37.70 2.12
CA HIS A 447 -9.92 38.13 2.79
C HIS A 447 -8.76 38.20 1.81
N PHE A 448 -7.93 39.25 1.93
CA PHE A 448 -6.80 39.49 1.05
C PHE A 448 -5.48 39.19 1.76
N ASN A 449 -4.45 38.82 1.00
CA ASN A 449 -3.10 38.50 1.48
C ASN A 449 -3.11 37.46 2.62
N VAL A 450 -3.74 36.31 2.37
CA VAL A 450 -3.83 35.25 3.38
C VAL A 450 -2.72 34.23 3.18
N VAL A 451 -1.96 33.99 4.25
CA VAL A 451 -0.93 32.94 4.31
C VAL A 451 -1.50 31.73 5.04
N VAL A 452 -1.32 30.55 4.43
CA VAL A 452 -1.67 29.27 5.04
C VAL A 452 -0.39 28.61 5.50
N VAL A 453 -0.31 28.32 6.79
CA VAL A 453 0.72 27.46 7.35
C VAL A 453 0.15 26.09 7.63
N ASP A 454 0.92 25.04 7.37
CA ASP A 454 0.52 23.64 7.49
C ASP A 454 1.57 22.83 8.23
N PHE A 455 1.14 21.87 9.06
CA PHE A 455 2.07 20.98 9.74
C PHE A 455 2.62 19.90 8.80
N ALA A 456 3.92 19.83 8.68
CA ALA A 456 4.60 18.81 7.88
C ALA A 456 4.35 17.40 8.45
N SER A 457 3.32 16.71 7.94
CA SER A 457 2.92 15.37 8.39
C SER A 457 2.55 15.34 9.88
N LEU A 458 1.53 16.08 10.31
CA LEU A 458 1.11 16.28 11.70
C LEU A 458 1.07 14.97 12.52
N TYR A 459 0.23 14.01 12.15
CA TYR A 459 0.06 12.77 12.94
C TYR A 459 1.33 11.92 13.04
N PRO A 460 2.11 11.69 11.96
CA PRO A 460 3.42 11.03 12.05
C PRO A 460 4.40 11.74 12.96
N SER A 461 4.42 13.08 12.93
CA SER A 461 5.27 13.91 13.81
C SER A 461 4.88 13.74 15.28
N LEU A 462 3.57 13.72 15.58
CA LEU A 462 3.04 13.47 16.91
C LEU A 462 3.36 12.07 17.42
N ILE A 463 3.19 11.04 16.57
CA ILE A 463 3.53 9.66 16.88
C ILE A 463 5.01 9.55 17.29
N LYS A 464 5.88 10.20 16.54
CA LYS A 464 7.33 10.27 16.85
C LYS A 464 7.59 11.06 18.13
N ARG A 465 7.12 12.31 18.20
CA ARG A 465 7.42 13.25 19.29
C ARG A 465 6.97 12.74 20.65
N TRP A 466 5.78 12.17 20.70
CA TRP A 466 5.15 11.67 21.91
C TRP A 466 5.37 10.17 22.15
N ASN A 467 6.26 9.53 21.39
CA ASN A 467 6.58 8.12 21.57
C ASN A 467 5.34 7.19 21.54
N LEU A 468 4.39 7.47 20.63
CA LEU A 468 3.11 6.77 20.57
C LEU A 468 3.24 5.41 19.89
N SER A 469 2.98 4.35 20.66
CA SER A 469 2.90 2.96 20.21
C SER A 469 1.96 2.18 21.12
N TYR A 470 1.41 1.07 20.64
CA TYR A 470 0.46 0.27 21.42
C TYR A 470 1.07 -0.22 22.75
N GLU A 471 2.37 -0.47 22.79
CA GLU A 471 3.10 -0.91 23.99
C GLU A 471 3.51 0.23 24.92
N THR A 472 3.71 1.45 24.39
CA THR A 472 4.15 2.61 25.18
C THR A 472 3.04 3.41 25.82
N ILE A 473 1.85 3.43 25.18
CA ILE A 473 0.67 4.06 25.77
C ILE A 473 0.22 3.29 27.03
N ARG A 474 -0.14 3.99 28.10
CA ARG A 474 -0.54 3.37 29.38
C ARG A 474 0.44 2.27 29.81
N CYS A 475 1.76 2.55 29.80
CA CYS A 475 2.78 1.61 30.26
C CYS A 475 2.64 1.36 31.78
N HIS A 476 3.24 0.28 32.25
CA HIS A 476 3.14 -0.15 33.65
C HIS A 476 4.00 0.65 34.63
N HIS A 477 4.94 1.49 34.14
CA HIS A 477 5.84 2.28 34.97
C HIS A 477 5.12 3.39 35.74
N PRO A 478 5.17 3.40 37.09
CA PRO A 478 4.50 4.42 37.90
C PRO A 478 4.97 5.83 37.58
N GLU A 479 6.27 6.03 37.36
CA GLU A 479 6.89 7.32 37.05
C GLU A 479 6.45 7.92 35.73
N CYS A 480 6.05 7.08 34.77
CA CYS A 480 5.56 7.51 33.47
C CYS A 480 4.17 8.12 33.53
N ARG A 481 3.39 7.90 34.62
CA ARG A 481 2.03 8.43 34.80
C ARG A 481 1.97 9.96 34.80
N ASN A 482 3.09 10.62 35.09
CA ASN A 482 3.20 12.08 35.02
C ASN A 482 3.36 12.62 33.59
N ASN A 483 3.76 11.76 32.63
CA ASN A 483 3.88 12.13 31.22
C ASN A 483 2.54 11.97 30.50
N ARG A 484 1.58 12.83 30.88
CA ARG A 484 0.19 12.76 30.39
C ARG A 484 0.03 13.38 29.03
N ILE A 485 -0.86 12.77 28.23
CA ILE A 485 -1.31 13.32 26.96
C ILE A 485 -2.36 14.43 27.24
N PRO A 486 -2.14 15.66 26.76
CA PRO A 486 -3.08 16.76 26.93
C PRO A 486 -4.51 16.38 26.55
N LYS A 487 -5.48 16.79 27.39
CA LYS A 487 -6.93 16.55 27.19
C LYS A 487 -7.35 15.07 27.15
N THR A 488 -6.56 14.18 27.76
CA THR A 488 -6.90 12.76 27.95
C THR A 488 -6.44 12.29 29.33
N ASP A 489 -6.91 11.10 29.74
CA ASP A 489 -6.42 10.42 30.95
C ASP A 489 -5.23 9.49 30.66
N HIS A 490 -4.67 9.57 29.45
CA HIS A 490 -3.59 8.68 29.03
C HIS A 490 -2.23 9.26 29.36
N TRP A 491 -1.25 8.36 29.55
CA TRP A 491 0.16 8.68 29.71
C TRP A 491 1.00 7.83 28.76
N VAL A 492 2.23 8.23 28.49
CA VAL A 492 3.14 7.56 27.58
C VAL A 492 4.45 7.25 28.26
N CYS A 493 5.04 6.11 27.93
CA CYS A 493 6.30 5.64 28.45
C CYS A 493 7.47 6.58 28.12
N THR A 494 8.27 6.90 29.15
CA THR A 494 9.53 7.67 29.04
C THR A 494 10.78 6.79 29.15
N LYS A 495 10.60 5.49 29.50
CA LYS A 495 11.71 4.56 29.75
C LYS A 495 12.23 3.86 28.49
N ARG A 496 11.36 3.62 27.53
CA ARG A 496 11.70 2.94 26.27
C ARG A 496 11.02 3.59 25.09
N LYS A 497 11.61 3.39 23.91
CA LYS A 497 11.01 3.80 22.64
C LYS A 497 10.00 2.75 22.15
N GLY A 498 8.88 3.21 21.60
CA GLY A 498 7.88 2.36 21.01
C GLY A 498 8.20 1.97 19.57
N LEU A 499 7.95 0.72 19.21
CA LEU A 499 8.27 0.19 17.89
C LEU A 499 7.59 0.99 16.77
N THR A 500 6.30 1.25 16.90
CA THR A 500 5.54 2.07 15.91
C THR A 500 6.09 3.49 15.83
N SER A 501 6.39 4.10 16.98
CA SER A 501 6.93 5.46 17.05
C SER A 501 8.28 5.56 16.33
N VAL A 502 9.15 4.59 16.51
CA VAL A 502 10.46 4.54 15.85
C VAL A 502 10.32 4.35 14.34
N ILE A 503 9.50 3.37 13.91
CA ILE A 503 9.29 3.09 12.48
C ILE A 503 8.68 4.30 11.76
N VAL A 504 7.57 4.84 12.28
CA VAL A 504 6.87 5.97 11.66
C VAL A 504 7.73 7.23 11.68
N GLY A 505 8.43 7.45 12.80
CA GLY A 505 9.37 8.57 12.95
C GLY A 505 10.49 8.51 11.93
N LEU A 506 11.09 7.33 11.75
CA LEU A 506 12.17 7.11 10.80
C LEU A 506 11.70 7.32 9.34
N LEU A 507 10.59 6.74 8.94
CA LEU A 507 10.03 6.91 7.60
C LEU A 507 9.67 8.39 7.33
N ARG A 508 9.11 9.08 8.34
CA ARG A 508 8.81 10.51 8.26
C ARG A 508 10.09 11.33 8.06
N ASP A 509 11.10 11.08 8.86
CA ASP A 509 12.34 11.86 8.81
C ASP A 509 13.12 11.62 7.51
N LEU A 510 13.23 10.38 7.05
CA LEU A 510 13.79 10.07 5.73
C LEU A 510 13.08 10.86 4.62
N ARG A 511 11.74 10.94 4.68
CA ARG A 511 10.97 11.73 3.71
C ARG A 511 11.25 13.22 3.82
N ILE A 512 11.15 13.80 5.01
CA ILE A 512 11.14 15.25 5.20
C ILE A 512 12.56 15.82 5.17
N LYS A 513 13.52 15.15 5.83
CA LYS A 513 14.90 15.66 5.97
C LYS A 513 15.81 15.30 4.79
N TRP A 514 15.44 14.24 4.01
CA TRP A 514 16.29 13.77 2.91
C TRP A 514 15.57 13.75 1.56
N PHE A 515 14.59 12.85 1.34
CA PHE A 515 14.04 12.62 0.01
C PHE A 515 13.28 13.82 -0.57
N LYS A 516 12.46 14.54 0.22
CA LYS A 516 11.70 15.71 -0.24
C LYS A 516 12.63 16.86 -0.66
N PRO A 517 13.66 17.27 0.11
CA PRO A 517 14.64 18.28 -0.31
C PRO A 517 15.46 17.82 -1.53
N LYS A 518 16.01 16.61 -1.51
CA LYS A 518 16.85 16.09 -2.60
C LYS A 518 16.08 15.91 -3.93
N SER A 519 14.79 15.65 -3.90
CA SER A 519 13.95 15.60 -5.11
C SER A 519 13.79 16.97 -5.80
N LYS A 520 14.04 18.07 -5.08
CA LYS A 520 13.94 19.46 -5.58
C LYS A 520 15.28 20.08 -5.90
N ASP A 521 16.38 19.47 -5.49
CA ASP A 521 17.75 19.96 -5.63
C ASP A 521 18.22 19.82 -7.09
N LYS A 522 18.29 20.95 -7.80
CA LYS A 522 18.68 21.00 -9.23
C LYS A 522 20.14 20.60 -9.47
N SER A 523 20.99 20.50 -8.46
CA SER A 523 22.36 20.00 -8.58
C SER A 523 22.42 18.48 -8.77
N ILE A 524 21.33 17.77 -8.46
CA ILE A 524 21.21 16.32 -8.61
C ILE A 524 20.66 15.99 -10.01
N PRO A 525 21.20 14.96 -10.70
CA PRO A 525 20.69 14.50 -11.99
C PRO A 525 19.18 14.18 -11.96
N GLU A 526 18.47 14.48 -13.03
CA GLU A 526 17.01 14.39 -13.10
C GLU A 526 16.47 12.99 -12.82
N ASN A 527 17.12 11.93 -13.32
CA ASN A 527 16.76 10.55 -13.06
C ASN A 527 16.82 10.19 -11.56
N GLN A 528 17.80 10.73 -10.82
CA GLN A 528 17.89 10.52 -9.37
C GLN A 528 16.82 11.34 -8.64
N ARG A 529 16.58 12.59 -9.05
CA ARG A 529 15.51 13.42 -8.48
C ARG A 529 14.14 12.78 -8.67
N SER A 530 13.88 12.21 -9.85
CA SER A 530 12.67 11.45 -10.14
C SER A 530 12.52 10.28 -9.17
N THR A 531 13.57 9.48 -8.97
CA THR A 531 13.58 8.36 -8.00
C THR A 531 13.30 8.84 -6.58
N PHE A 532 13.96 9.92 -6.12
CA PHE A 532 13.72 10.49 -4.78
C PHE A 532 12.28 11.01 -4.62
N LYS A 533 11.69 11.56 -5.68
CA LYS A 533 10.29 12.00 -5.70
C LYS A 533 9.35 10.80 -5.49
N VAL A 534 9.58 9.70 -6.20
CA VAL A 534 8.78 8.47 -6.05
C VAL A 534 8.90 7.91 -4.63
N ILE A 535 10.12 7.80 -4.09
CA ILE A 535 10.33 7.37 -2.70
C ILE A 535 9.57 8.28 -1.73
N GLY A 536 9.66 9.58 -1.91
CA GLY A 536 8.94 10.57 -1.08
C GLY A 536 7.42 10.41 -1.16
N GLN A 537 6.86 10.06 -2.33
CA GLN A 537 5.43 9.78 -2.50
C GLN A 537 5.02 8.49 -1.78
N VAL A 538 5.76 7.39 -1.95
CA VAL A 538 5.49 6.13 -1.26
C VAL A 538 5.57 6.29 0.25
N LEU A 539 6.58 6.97 0.76
CA LEU A 539 6.70 7.28 2.19
C LEU A 539 5.49 8.07 2.68
N LYS A 540 5.01 9.07 1.90
CA LYS A 540 3.80 9.85 2.25
C LYS A 540 2.57 8.96 2.38
N VAL A 541 2.41 7.96 1.50
CA VAL A 541 1.31 6.98 1.59
C VAL A 541 1.35 6.23 2.92
N PHE A 542 2.49 5.68 3.29
CA PHE A 542 2.65 4.92 4.54
C PHE A 542 2.42 5.77 5.78
N ILE A 543 3.15 6.87 5.93
CA ILE A 543 3.15 7.65 7.16
C ILE A 543 1.80 8.33 7.42
N ASN A 544 1.15 8.88 6.39
CA ASN A 544 -0.12 9.59 6.58
C ASN A 544 -1.31 8.65 6.82
N ALA A 545 -1.24 7.41 6.29
CA ALA A 545 -2.28 6.43 6.53
C ALA A 545 -2.20 5.78 7.92
N THR A 546 -1.03 5.81 8.57
CA THR A 546 -0.77 5.08 9.83
C THR A 546 -1.76 5.42 10.92
N TYR A 547 -2.05 6.72 11.17
CA TYR A 547 -3.03 7.13 12.18
C TYR A 547 -4.41 6.54 11.93
N GLY A 548 -4.91 6.63 10.68
CA GLY A 548 -6.21 6.09 10.31
C GLY A 548 -6.31 4.57 10.45
N VAL A 549 -5.20 3.87 10.18
CA VAL A 549 -5.10 2.41 10.31
C VAL A 549 -5.16 1.99 11.79
N PHE A 550 -4.37 2.62 12.66
CA PHE A 550 -4.38 2.32 14.10
C PHE A 550 -5.71 2.69 14.79
N GLY A 551 -6.47 3.60 14.22
CA GLY A 551 -7.81 3.95 14.67
C GLY A 551 -8.94 3.05 14.17
N SER A 552 -8.65 1.99 13.43
CA SER A 552 -9.62 1.05 12.88
C SER A 552 -9.78 -0.18 13.77
N GLU A 553 -11.01 -0.50 14.20
CA GLU A 553 -11.32 -1.70 15.01
C GLU A 553 -10.97 -3.01 14.29
N HIS A 554 -10.88 -3.01 12.97
CA HIS A 554 -10.49 -4.17 12.17
C HIS A 554 -8.96 -4.36 12.04
N PHE A 555 -8.18 -3.43 12.58
CA PHE A 555 -6.73 -3.54 12.55
C PHE A 555 -6.24 -4.41 13.70
N PRO A 556 -5.43 -5.45 13.46
CA PRO A 556 -5.01 -6.39 14.52
C PRO A 556 -4.21 -5.77 15.67
N LEU A 557 -3.58 -4.62 15.44
CA LEU A 557 -2.89 -3.86 16.49
C LEU A 557 -3.71 -2.62 16.91
N TYR A 558 -5.03 -2.69 16.80
CA TYR A 558 -5.93 -1.63 17.23
C TYR A 558 -5.77 -1.36 18.72
N CYS A 559 -5.48 -0.11 19.04
CA CYS A 559 -5.28 0.36 20.40
C CYS A 559 -6.08 1.66 20.60
N PRO A 560 -7.29 1.61 21.17
CA PRO A 560 -8.15 2.78 21.34
C PRO A 560 -7.48 3.96 22.03
N PRO A 561 -6.73 3.78 23.15
CA PRO A 561 -6.01 4.88 23.79
C PRO A 561 -4.96 5.54 22.89
N LEU A 562 -4.29 4.78 22.02
CA LEU A 562 -3.32 5.29 21.05
C LEU A 562 -3.99 6.21 20.02
N ALA A 563 -5.10 5.76 19.45
CA ALA A 563 -5.85 6.53 18.47
C ALA A 563 -6.45 7.82 19.07
N GLU A 564 -7.02 7.74 20.27
CA GLU A 564 -7.55 8.88 21.00
C GLU A 564 -6.44 9.90 21.33
N SER A 565 -5.30 9.43 21.83
CA SER A 565 -4.13 10.26 22.15
C SER A 565 -3.61 11.00 20.93
N THR A 566 -3.49 10.31 19.81
CA THR A 566 -3.00 10.92 18.56
C THR A 566 -3.93 12.02 18.08
N ALA A 567 -5.26 11.79 18.14
CA ALA A 567 -6.25 12.80 17.79
C ALA A 567 -6.25 13.99 18.77
N ALA A 568 -6.14 13.74 20.08
CA ALA A 568 -6.10 14.78 21.10
C ALA A 568 -4.87 15.68 20.94
N LEU A 569 -3.71 15.09 20.64
CA LEU A 569 -2.48 15.84 20.36
C LEU A 569 -2.59 16.68 19.09
N GLY A 570 -3.26 16.17 18.04
CA GLY A 570 -3.52 16.95 16.83
C GLY A 570 -4.37 18.19 17.13
N ARG A 571 -5.43 18.03 17.92
CA ARG A 571 -6.26 19.16 18.36
C ARG A 571 -5.46 20.15 19.20
N TYR A 572 -4.70 19.64 20.16
CA TYR A 572 -3.84 20.45 21.02
C TYR A 572 -2.86 21.29 20.20
N SER A 573 -2.19 20.70 19.22
CA SER A 573 -1.21 21.39 18.38
C SER A 573 -1.84 22.54 17.59
N ILE A 574 -3.00 22.33 16.98
CA ILE A 574 -3.71 23.39 16.23
C ILE A 574 -4.17 24.51 17.17
N GLU A 575 -4.74 24.17 18.34
CA GLU A 575 -5.23 25.15 19.29
C GLU A 575 -4.10 26.01 19.87
N GLU A 576 -2.97 25.40 20.22
CA GLU A 576 -1.81 26.14 20.73
C GLU A 576 -1.18 27.02 19.62
N THR A 577 -1.14 26.56 18.39
CA THR A 577 -0.67 27.37 17.25
C THR A 577 -1.59 28.54 16.96
N TYR A 578 -2.90 28.34 17.07
CA TYR A 578 -3.89 29.40 16.91
C TYR A 578 -3.69 30.50 17.98
N LYS A 579 -3.61 30.10 19.26
CA LYS A 579 -3.36 31.04 20.37
C LYS A 579 -2.04 31.77 20.21
N LYS A 580 -0.97 31.05 19.83
CA LYS A 580 0.35 31.65 19.64
C LYS A 580 0.37 32.67 18.51
N ALA A 581 -0.35 32.40 17.43
CA ALA A 581 -0.50 33.37 16.33
C ALA A 581 -1.22 34.66 16.84
N GLU A 582 -2.27 34.54 17.65
CA GLU A 582 -2.94 35.70 18.26
C GLU A 582 -2.02 36.45 19.23
N GLU A 583 -1.25 35.76 20.08
CA GLU A 583 -0.27 36.38 20.99
C GLU A 583 0.82 37.17 20.23
N MET A 584 1.19 36.72 19.03
CA MET A 584 2.14 37.41 18.14
C MET A 584 1.48 38.54 17.33
N GLY A 585 0.21 38.91 17.62
CA GLY A 585 -0.53 39.98 16.95
C GLY A 585 -1.00 39.63 15.55
N MET A 586 -1.03 38.36 15.18
CA MET A 586 -1.60 37.89 13.91
C MET A 586 -3.10 37.66 14.04
N ILE A 587 -3.81 37.60 12.91
CA ILE A 587 -5.27 37.37 12.86
C ILE A 587 -5.55 36.03 12.18
N PRO A 588 -5.73 34.94 12.95
CA PRO A 588 -6.16 33.68 12.37
C PRO A 588 -7.62 33.76 11.91
N LEU A 589 -7.87 33.30 10.69
CA LEU A 589 -9.19 33.30 10.04
C LEU A 589 -9.88 31.96 10.11
N TYR A 590 -9.13 30.87 9.97
CA TYR A 590 -9.65 29.52 9.83
C TYR A 590 -8.57 28.48 10.15
N GLY A 591 -8.93 27.37 10.77
CA GLY A 591 -8.04 26.23 11.00
C GLY A 591 -8.69 24.94 10.55
N ASP A 592 -7.99 24.16 9.70
CA ASP A 592 -8.50 22.90 9.14
C ASP A 592 -7.52 21.75 9.40
N THR A 593 -7.84 20.95 10.41
CA THR A 593 -7.12 19.71 10.76
C THR A 593 -5.62 19.91 11.08
N ASP A 594 -4.81 20.38 10.14
CA ASP A 594 -3.36 20.52 10.17
C ASP A 594 -2.88 21.87 9.63
N SER A 595 -3.79 22.73 9.17
CA SER A 595 -3.48 24.03 8.59
C SER A 595 -4.14 25.20 9.31
N LEU A 596 -3.50 26.39 9.26
CA LEU A 596 -4.00 27.64 9.81
C LEU A 596 -3.91 28.76 8.77
N PHE A 597 -5.04 29.42 8.49
CA PHE A 597 -5.17 30.57 7.59
C PHE A 597 -4.98 31.85 8.38
N ILE A 598 -4.01 32.67 8.03
CA ILE A 598 -3.63 33.88 8.76
C ILE A 598 -3.76 35.09 7.82
N LEU A 599 -4.49 36.11 8.27
CA LEU A 599 -4.72 37.34 7.52
C LEU A 599 -3.49 38.23 7.55
N ASN A 600 -2.99 38.59 6.39
CA ASN A 600 -1.96 39.60 6.15
C ASN A 600 -0.78 39.59 7.18
N PRO A 601 -0.16 38.42 7.46
CA PRO A 601 0.94 38.37 8.39
C PRO A 601 2.22 38.93 7.73
N THR A 602 3.13 39.48 8.53
CA THR A 602 4.48 39.78 8.05
C THR A 602 5.32 38.50 7.94
N ARG A 603 6.36 38.54 7.11
CA ARG A 603 7.27 37.41 6.98
C ARG A 603 7.93 37.04 8.31
N ALA A 604 8.37 38.04 9.08
CA ALA A 604 8.97 37.83 10.39
C ALA A 604 8.02 37.10 11.35
N GLN A 605 6.73 37.49 11.40
CA GLN A 605 5.76 36.80 12.23
C GLN A 605 5.57 35.32 11.85
N ILE A 606 5.58 35.01 10.53
CA ILE A 606 5.49 33.62 10.07
C ILE A 606 6.74 32.84 10.43
N ASP A 607 7.93 33.41 10.21
CA ASP A 607 9.22 32.77 10.54
C ASP A 607 9.31 32.49 12.05
N ASP A 608 8.88 33.44 12.90
CA ASP A 608 8.84 33.27 14.36
C ASP A 608 7.81 32.20 14.79
N LEU A 609 6.64 32.12 14.16
CA LEU A 609 5.64 31.08 14.42
C LEU A 609 6.16 29.69 14.05
N ILE A 610 6.84 29.56 12.91
CA ILE A 610 7.48 28.32 12.46
C ILE A 610 8.54 27.88 13.46
N LYS A 611 9.42 28.80 13.88
CA LYS A 611 10.45 28.55 14.88
C LYS A 611 9.84 28.08 16.21
N TRP A 612 8.83 28.80 16.71
CA TRP A 612 8.12 28.42 17.93
C TRP A 612 7.49 27.01 17.83
N SER A 613 6.88 26.68 16.72
CA SER A 613 6.31 25.33 16.51
C SER A 613 7.36 24.23 16.62
N THR A 614 8.54 24.44 16.00
CA THR A 614 9.64 23.49 16.06
C THR A 614 10.21 23.37 17.48
N GLU A 615 10.38 24.48 18.20
CA GLU A 615 11.01 24.53 19.54
C GLU A 615 10.03 24.04 20.63
N TYR A 616 8.77 24.48 20.61
CA TYR A 616 7.77 24.22 21.66
C TYR A 616 6.98 22.94 21.39
N LEU A 617 6.34 22.83 20.23
CA LEU A 617 5.55 21.64 19.87
C LEU A 617 6.45 20.47 19.44
N GLY A 618 7.64 20.74 18.90
CA GLY A 618 8.55 19.75 18.31
C GLY A 618 8.02 19.21 16.99
N ILE A 619 7.24 20.02 16.25
CA ILE A 619 6.61 19.67 14.97
C ILE A 619 6.94 20.76 13.95
N ASP A 620 7.38 20.35 12.76
CA ASP A 620 7.70 21.29 11.70
C ASP A 620 6.41 21.90 11.11
N LEU A 621 6.37 23.23 11.07
CA LEU A 621 5.35 24.02 10.41
C LEU A 621 5.94 24.63 9.14
N GLU A 622 5.22 24.65 8.03
CA GLU A 622 5.70 25.23 6.77
C GLU A 622 4.62 26.10 6.12
N VAL A 623 5.01 27.07 5.31
CA VAL A 623 4.07 27.82 4.46
C VAL A 623 3.64 26.90 3.33
N ASP A 624 2.32 26.59 3.27
CA ASP A 624 1.73 25.74 2.22
C ASP A 624 1.25 26.57 1.05
N LYS A 625 0.47 27.64 1.32
CA LYS A 625 -0.16 28.49 0.29
C LYS A 625 -0.13 29.96 0.67
N VAL A 626 -0.10 30.81 -0.35
CA VAL A 626 -0.26 32.24 -0.18
C VAL A 626 -1.32 32.72 -1.19
N TYR A 627 -2.41 33.24 -0.65
CA TYR A 627 -3.53 33.76 -1.45
C TYR A 627 -3.40 35.27 -1.67
N LYS A 628 -3.67 35.72 -2.90
CA LYS A 628 -4.01 37.13 -3.16
C LYS A 628 -5.32 37.50 -2.49
N TRP A 629 -6.31 36.62 -2.59
CA TRP A 629 -7.56 36.68 -1.87
C TRP A 629 -8.17 35.27 -1.70
N VAL A 630 -8.95 35.08 -0.65
CA VAL A 630 -9.73 33.87 -0.40
C VAL A 630 -11.11 34.23 0.14
N ALA A 631 -12.15 33.64 -0.42
CA ALA A 631 -13.52 33.71 0.07
C ALA A 631 -13.78 32.50 0.97
N LEU A 632 -13.94 32.72 2.27
CA LEU A 632 -14.29 31.71 3.25
C LEU A 632 -15.81 31.74 3.47
N SER A 633 -16.47 30.60 3.32
CA SER A 633 -17.88 30.47 3.71
C SER A 633 -18.00 30.27 5.24
N SER A 634 -19.21 30.39 5.78
CA SER A 634 -19.49 30.01 7.17
C SER A 634 -19.39 28.49 7.41
N ARG A 635 -19.35 27.69 6.37
CA ARG A 635 -19.21 26.23 6.42
C ARG A 635 -17.75 25.81 6.40
N LYS A 636 -17.39 24.90 7.31
CA LYS A 636 -16.07 24.29 7.36
C LYS A 636 -15.75 23.55 6.04
N LYS A 637 -14.49 23.65 5.59
CA LYS A 637 -14.01 22.98 4.36
C LYS A 637 -14.70 23.42 3.08
N ASN A 638 -15.12 24.68 3.03
CA ASN A 638 -15.81 25.26 1.88
C ASN A 638 -15.29 26.68 1.61
N TYR A 639 -14.40 26.81 0.62
CA TYR A 639 -13.75 28.07 0.26
C TYR A 639 -13.23 28.06 -1.19
N LEU A 640 -13.04 29.27 -1.74
CA LEU A 640 -12.48 29.54 -3.05
C LEU A 640 -11.43 30.63 -2.91
N GLY A 641 -10.26 30.50 -3.53
CA GLY A 641 -9.25 31.54 -3.49
C GLY A 641 -8.34 31.57 -4.73
N LEU A 642 -7.72 32.73 -4.94
CA LEU A 642 -6.71 32.97 -5.97
C LEU A 642 -5.33 33.00 -5.31
N LEU A 643 -4.47 32.08 -5.72
CA LEU A 643 -3.09 31.99 -5.22
C LEU A 643 -2.20 33.06 -5.85
N GLN A 644 -1.03 33.29 -5.29
CA GLN A 644 -0.06 34.27 -5.79
C GLN A 644 0.45 33.93 -7.21
N ASP A 645 0.56 32.65 -7.53
CA ASP A 645 0.95 32.18 -8.88
C ASP A 645 -0.16 32.29 -9.94
N GLY A 646 -1.35 32.77 -9.56
CA GLY A 646 -2.50 32.94 -10.45
C GLY A 646 -3.40 31.69 -10.55
N SER A 647 -3.07 30.59 -9.91
CA SER A 647 -3.92 29.41 -9.87
C SER A 647 -5.11 29.59 -8.90
N ILE A 648 -6.21 28.90 -9.21
CA ILE A 648 -7.43 28.91 -8.40
C ILE A 648 -7.44 27.68 -7.51
N ASP A 649 -7.68 27.87 -6.21
CA ASP A 649 -7.85 26.80 -5.23
C ASP A 649 -9.30 26.75 -4.76
N VAL A 650 -9.94 25.61 -4.94
CA VAL A 650 -11.35 25.37 -4.58
C VAL A 650 -11.44 24.20 -3.64
N LYS A 651 -12.18 24.37 -2.55
CA LYS A 651 -12.45 23.33 -1.56
C LYS A 651 -13.94 23.23 -1.23
N GLY A 652 -14.47 22.01 -1.24
CA GLY A 652 -15.87 21.74 -0.91
C GLY A 652 -16.80 21.76 -2.15
N LEU A 653 -18.08 21.80 -1.89
CA LEU A 653 -19.14 21.95 -2.90
C LEU A 653 -19.38 23.45 -3.10
N LEU A 654 -19.05 23.93 -4.27
CA LEU A 654 -19.44 25.25 -4.77
C LEU A 654 -20.54 25.07 -5.81
#